data_a86c7fcde0cde67ef441485f633aff6d
#
_entry.id   a86c7fcde0cde67ef441485f633aff6d
#
_cell.length_a   1.000
_cell.length_b   1.000
_cell.length_c   1.000
_cell.angle_alpha   90.00
_cell.angle_beta   90.00
_cell.angle_gamma   90.00
#
_symmetry.space_group_name_H-M   'P 1'
#
loop_
_entity.id
_entity.type
_entity.pdbx_description
1 polymer ?
#
loop_
_entity_poly.entity_id
_entity_poly.type
_entity_poly.pdbx_seq_one_letter_code
_entity_poly.pdbx_strand_id
1 'polypeptide(L)'
;MADNTQNKKKRNTWGLVAIPLLPLVIALFFLWTWFQPQSVDTSEGLQILKEAQIERVVVNDGTQQVNLVLKDPWTHKSTGVNDRERSLGRNISFTYARTQSQSIVESVEKANPGKGWDAYYPQSSFLSSTLAAILPLALVMGLFWFFMSRMGGSQMMGPFGQSHTKDFNQERPNVTFADVAGEDEAVEELEEVREFLIAPEKFRKVGARIPRGVLLYGPPGTGKTLLAKAVAGEAEAPFFSIAGSEFLEMYVGVGASRVRDLVSRAKKVAPAIIFVDEIDSIGRHRGSGYGGGSDERDQTLNQLLVEMDGFDDSSNLIFIAATNRPDILDPALLRPGRFDRQIAVEAPDLKGREAILRVHSQGKPLTDDVDLHMIAKRTPGFTGADLANVLNEAALLTARSNADLIDNRAIDEAIDRVIAGPQKRTRVMNDHDKLVTAYHEGGHALCAAALRYTDPVTKVTILPRGRALGYTMVLPTEDRYSKTRNQILDDLVYAMGGRVAEEIVFRDPSTGASNDIQKASSQARALVTEYGMSDRVGNVRLSADDSDPMTGYGTGRGAERAYSDELASVVDQEVRALLDNATREAWEILTKNRAVLDRLAQRLLEEETLDEAQLAEIFKDVIKQDERPVWNYGAEGAVQGAVMGNPIAMPLSDRAQSESADEPSADPAAPAEVLDDPDGGIAPEENAQ
;
A
#
# COMPACT_ATOMS: atom_id res chain seq x y z
N MET A 1 53.68 22.28 -34.33
CA MET A 1 52.97 23.32 -35.10
C MET A 1 51.51 23.22 -34.66
N ALA A 2 51.16 23.83 -33.61
CA ALA A 2 50.60 25.16 -33.41
C ALA A 2 49.48 25.50 -34.40
N ASP A 3 48.23 25.44 -33.97
CA ASP A 3 47.36 26.56 -34.20
C ASP A 3 46.32 26.71 -33.11
N ASN A 4 46.30 27.91 -32.59
CA ASN A 4 45.68 28.40 -31.38
C ASN A 4 44.59 29.34 -31.86
N THR A 5 43.30 28.96 -31.78
CA THR A 5 42.22 29.91 -32.03
C THR A 5 41.49 30.20 -30.71
N GLN A 6 41.87 31.30 -30.13
CA GLN A 6 41.23 31.99 -29.02
C GLN A 6 39.76 32.35 -29.38
N ASN A 7 38.82 31.77 -28.67
CA ASN A 7 37.42 32.20 -28.71
C ASN A 7 37.21 33.28 -27.64
N LYS A 8 37.22 34.55 -28.07
CA LYS A 8 36.95 35.75 -27.23
C LYS A 8 35.48 35.71 -26.78
N LYS A 9 35.28 35.38 -25.52
CA LYS A 9 34.01 35.63 -24.79
C LYS A 9 33.73 37.15 -24.79
N LYS A 10 32.76 37.64 -25.61
CA LYS A 10 32.18 38.97 -25.47
C LYS A 10 31.50 39.09 -24.11
N ARG A 11 32.10 39.84 -23.19
CA ARG A 11 31.47 40.22 -21.91
C ARG A 11 30.21 41.04 -22.20
N ASN A 12 29.06 40.54 -21.79
CA ASN A 12 27.77 41.23 -21.83
C ASN A 12 27.77 42.39 -20.83
N THR A 13 28.08 43.61 -21.32
CA THR A 13 28.11 44.85 -20.53
C THR A 13 26.73 45.44 -20.21
N TRP A 14 25.64 44.79 -20.61
CA TRP A 14 24.26 45.28 -20.43
C TRP A 14 23.58 44.81 -19.12
N GLY A 15 24.07 43.82 -18.45
CA GLY A 15 23.62 43.47 -17.11
C GLY A 15 23.93 44.54 -16.06
N LEU A 16 24.92 45.41 -16.34
CA LEU A 16 25.34 46.52 -15.48
C LEU A 16 24.43 47.76 -15.53
N VAL A 17 23.52 47.86 -16.52
CA VAL A 17 22.63 49.04 -16.68
C VAL A 17 21.20 48.76 -16.20
N ALA A 18 20.74 47.52 -16.26
CA ALA A 18 19.36 47.14 -15.85
C ALA A 18 19.21 46.98 -14.34
N ILE A 19 20.27 46.61 -13.64
CA ILE A 19 20.25 46.42 -12.18
C ILE A 19 20.02 47.70 -11.39
N PRO A 20 20.58 48.89 -11.76
CA PRO A 20 20.32 50.14 -11.03
C PRO A 20 18.95 50.79 -11.35
N LEU A 21 18.26 50.41 -12.42
CA LEU A 21 16.95 50.98 -12.78
C LEU A 21 15.80 50.45 -11.94
N LEU A 22 15.89 49.22 -11.46
CA LEU A 22 14.84 48.59 -10.63
C LEU A 22 14.65 49.29 -9.28
N PRO A 23 15.70 49.62 -8.52
CA PRO A 23 15.55 50.39 -7.28
C PRO A 23 15.08 51.82 -7.52
N LEU A 24 15.39 52.43 -8.67
CA LEU A 24 14.89 53.77 -9.02
C LEU A 24 13.35 53.75 -9.26
N VAL A 25 12.84 52.74 -9.96
CA VAL A 25 11.39 52.58 -10.18
C VAL A 25 10.68 52.29 -8.86
N ILE A 26 11.26 51.46 -8.02
CA ILE A 26 10.74 51.14 -6.67
C ILE A 26 10.76 52.40 -5.79
N ALA A 27 11.83 53.20 -5.84
CA ALA A 27 11.92 54.45 -5.09
C ALA A 27 10.90 55.48 -5.58
N LEU A 28 10.67 55.61 -6.88
CA LEU A 28 9.64 56.47 -7.47
C LEU A 28 8.22 56.02 -7.09
N PHE A 29 7.99 54.72 -7.05
CA PHE A 29 6.72 54.14 -6.58
C PHE A 29 6.45 54.45 -5.11
N PHE A 30 7.47 54.31 -4.25
CA PHE A 30 7.37 54.63 -2.83
C PHE A 30 7.22 56.15 -2.60
N LEU A 31 7.91 57.00 -3.38
CA LEU A 31 7.73 58.43 -3.34
C LEU A 31 6.29 58.82 -3.76
N TRP A 32 5.75 58.20 -4.79
CA TRP A 32 4.37 58.45 -5.23
C TRP A 32 3.32 58.05 -4.20
N THR A 33 3.51 56.91 -3.52
CA THR A 33 2.62 56.47 -2.44
C THR A 33 2.72 57.33 -1.19
N TRP A 34 3.85 57.99 -0.94
CA TRP A 34 4.05 58.88 0.23
C TRP A 34 3.36 60.22 0.10
N PHE A 35 3.11 60.70 -1.12
CA PHE A 35 2.42 61.95 -1.38
C PHE A 35 0.91 61.82 -1.58
N GLN A 36 0.36 60.63 -1.43
CA GLN A 36 -1.10 60.48 -1.49
C GLN A 36 -1.77 61.03 -0.23
N PRO A 37 -2.88 61.83 -0.37
CA PRO A 37 -3.63 62.29 0.79
C PRO A 37 -4.18 61.11 1.58
N GLN A 38 -4.14 61.23 2.90
CA GLN A 38 -4.72 60.15 3.77
C GLN A 38 -6.23 60.26 3.72
N SER A 39 -6.88 59.13 3.45
CA SER A 39 -8.34 59.03 3.43
C SER A 39 -8.91 58.83 4.82
N VAL A 40 -9.93 59.61 5.18
CA VAL A 40 -10.70 59.52 6.41
C VAL A 40 -12.18 59.30 6.11
N ASP A 41 -12.94 58.88 7.11
CA ASP A 41 -14.37 58.72 6.94
C ASP A 41 -15.08 60.07 6.79
N THR A 42 -16.23 60.09 6.11
CA THR A 42 -17.01 61.28 5.85
C THR A 42 -17.37 62.07 7.11
N SER A 43 -17.69 61.37 8.22
CA SER A 43 -18.02 61.95 9.51
C SER A 43 -16.83 62.69 10.15
N GLU A 44 -15.65 62.10 10.09
CA GLU A 44 -14.41 62.73 10.56
C GLU A 44 -13.98 63.87 9.67
N GLY A 45 -14.12 63.74 8.32
CA GLY A 45 -13.86 64.78 7.36
C GLY A 45 -14.72 66.02 7.59
N LEU A 46 -16.00 65.86 7.94
CA LEU A 46 -16.92 66.95 8.34
C LEU A 46 -16.56 67.56 9.66
N GLN A 47 -16.03 66.83 10.62
CA GLN A 47 -15.54 67.34 11.90
C GLN A 47 -14.28 68.17 11.68
N ILE A 48 -13.35 67.76 10.84
CA ILE A 48 -12.13 68.48 10.46
C ILE A 48 -12.51 69.82 9.82
N LEU A 49 -13.53 69.83 8.95
CA LEU A 49 -14.04 71.08 8.34
C LEU A 49 -14.57 72.10 9.38
N LYS A 50 -15.03 71.61 10.53
CA LYS A 50 -15.58 72.49 11.60
C LYS A 50 -14.54 72.94 12.61
N GLU A 51 -13.54 72.12 12.91
CA GLU A 51 -12.67 72.31 14.07
C GLU A 51 -11.21 72.67 13.67
N ALA A 52 -10.76 72.30 12.44
CA ALA A 52 -9.36 72.50 12.05
C ALA A 52 -9.12 73.85 11.36
N GLN A 53 -7.90 74.37 11.48
CA GLN A 53 -7.45 75.50 10.65
C GLN A 53 -7.06 75.02 9.25
N ILE A 54 -7.91 75.32 8.26
CA ILE A 54 -7.75 74.84 6.91
C ILE A 54 -7.03 75.88 6.06
N GLU A 55 -5.99 75.43 5.36
CA GLU A 55 -5.24 76.27 4.45
C GLU A 55 -5.90 76.36 3.08
N ARG A 56 -6.32 75.20 2.53
CA ARG A 56 -6.96 75.10 1.20
C ARG A 56 -7.90 73.90 1.14
N VAL A 57 -9.03 74.06 0.45
CA VAL A 57 -9.97 72.98 0.13
C VAL A 57 -10.14 72.87 -1.38
N VAL A 58 -10.13 71.61 -1.86
CA VAL A 58 -10.49 71.33 -3.26
C VAL A 58 -11.59 70.26 -3.26
N VAL A 59 -12.73 70.63 -3.81
CA VAL A 59 -13.89 69.76 -3.96
C VAL A 59 -13.89 69.19 -5.38
N ASN A 60 -13.83 67.89 -5.52
CA ASN A 60 -13.95 67.22 -6.79
C ASN A 60 -15.34 66.59 -6.87
N ASP A 61 -16.25 67.23 -7.57
CA ASP A 61 -17.63 66.77 -7.68
C ASP A 61 -17.77 65.55 -8.61
N GLY A 62 -16.80 65.34 -9.51
CA GLY A 62 -16.78 64.19 -10.40
C GLY A 62 -16.47 62.87 -9.69
N THR A 63 -15.58 62.92 -8.69
CA THR A 63 -15.20 61.75 -7.88
C THR A 63 -15.83 61.76 -6.48
N GLN A 64 -16.67 62.77 -6.20
CA GLN A 64 -17.28 62.98 -4.85
C GLN A 64 -16.24 62.97 -3.72
N GLN A 65 -15.12 63.64 -3.94
CA GLN A 65 -14.02 63.69 -2.99
C GLN A 65 -13.67 65.10 -2.62
N VAL A 66 -13.46 65.35 -1.34
CA VAL A 66 -12.94 66.59 -0.79
C VAL A 66 -11.51 66.41 -0.33
N ASN A 67 -10.60 67.22 -0.85
CA ASN A 67 -9.20 67.23 -0.43
C ASN A 67 -8.93 68.45 0.43
N LEU A 68 -8.46 68.25 1.63
CA LEU A 68 -8.17 69.29 2.63
C LEU A 68 -6.67 69.40 2.80
N VAL A 69 -6.18 70.63 2.81
CA VAL A 69 -4.82 70.96 3.23
C VAL A 69 -4.92 71.78 4.54
N LEU A 70 -4.42 71.21 5.62
CA LEU A 70 -4.45 71.79 6.95
C LEU A 70 -3.17 72.58 7.23
N LYS A 71 -3.26 73.62 8.08
CA LYS A 71 -2.09 74.38 8.60
C LYS A 71 -1.23 73.48 9.52
N ASP A 72 -1.91 72.77 10.43
CA ASP A 72 -1.28 71.88 11.38
C ASP A 72 -1.77 70.42 11.17
N PRO A 73 -0.93 69.42 11.48
CA PRO A 73 -1.34 68.02 11.34
C PRO A 73 -2.55 67.71 12.23
N TRP A 74 -3.56 67.04 11.69
CA TRP A 74 -4.72 66.58 12.44
C TRP A 74 -4.37 65.31 13.22
N THR A 75 -4.77 65.31 14.54
CA THR A 75 -4.63 64.13 15.39
C THR A 75 -6.02 63.61 15.68
N HIS A 76 -6.27 62.37 15.28
CA HIS A 76 -7.53 61.70 15.58
C HIS A 76 -7.67 61.51 17.09
N LYS A 77 -8.74 62.05 17.70
CA LYS A 77 -9.07 61.84 19.09
C LYS A 77 -9.96 60.60 19.19
N SER A 78 -9.36 59.50 19.63
CA SER A 78 -10.08 58.26 19.83
C SER A 78 -11.10 58.38 20.99
N THR A 79 -12.30 57.84 20.77
CA THR A 79 -13.36 57.70 21.81
C THR A 79 -13.43 56.29 22.35
N GLY A 80 -12.50 55.35 21.98
CA GLY A 80 -12.49 53.95 22.37
C GLY A 80 -11.28 53.57 23.23
N VAL A 81 -11.46 52.57 24.10
CA VAL A 81 -10.51 52.16 25.17
C VAL A 81 -9.20 51.52 24.60
N ASN A 82 -9.06 51.31 23.27
CA ASN A 82 -7.89 50.62 22.66
C ASN A 82 -7.30 51.27 21.40
N ASP A 83 -7.73 52.49 21.02
CA ASP A 83 -7.20 53.17 19.83
C ASP A 83 -6.01 54.10 20.20
N ARG A 84 -4.91 53.96 19.50
CA ARG A 84 -3.73 54.83 19.63
C ARG A 84 -3.97 56.15 18.88
N GLU A 85 -3.63 57.27 19.49
CA GLU A 85 -3.61 58.55 18.80
C GLU A 85 -2.82 58.45 17.49
N ARG A 86 -3.49 58.67 16.34
CA ARG A 86 -2.88 58.59 15.02
C ARG A 86 -2.85 60.00 14.42
N SER A 87 -1.65 60.51 14.13
CA SER A 87 -1.48 61.72 13.39
C SER A 87 -1.71 61.44 11.89
N LEU A 88 -2.71 62.14 11.31
CA LEU A 88 -3.13 62.00 9.91
C LEU A 88 -2.40 62.93 8.97
N GLY A 89 -1.43 63.73 9.41
CA GLY A 89 -0.70 64.67 8.56
C GLY A 89 -1.49 65.89 8.16
N ARG A 90 -1.05 66.59 7.11
CA ARG A 90 -1.66 67.85 6.63
C ARG A 90 -2.57 67.68 5.43
N ASN A 91 -2.37 66.63 4.64
CA ASN A 91 -3.16 66.37 3.43
C ASN A 91 -4.16 65.24 3.72
N ILE A 92 -5.43 65.58 3.82
CA ILE A 92 -6.51 64.68 4.15
C ILE A 92 -7.53 64.67 3.05
N SER A 93 -8.07 63.51 2.72
CA SER A 93 -9.17 63.39 1.78
C SER A 93 -10.33 62.58 2.37
N PHE A 94 -11.55 62.91 2.05
CA PHE A 94 -12.73 62.12 2.35
C PHE A 94 -13.72 62.13 1.21
N THR A 95 -14.56 61.13 1.16
CA THR A 95 -15.62 61.01 0.15
C THR A 95 -16.98 61.44 0.71
N TYR A 96 -17.90 61.88 -0.14
CA TYR A 96 -19.25 62.24 0.25
C TYR A 96 -20.28 61.68 -0.72
N ALA A 97 -21.50 61.49 -0.25
CA ALA A 97 -22.59 61.07 -1.15
C ALA A 97 -23.08 62.23 -2.00
N ARG A 98 -23.46 61.98 -3.25
CA ARG A 98 -23.95 62.99 -4.20
C ARG A 98 -25.09 63.83 -3.68
N THR A 99 -25.93 63.25 -2.80
CA THR A 99 -27.03 63.93 -2.12
C THR A 99 -26.57 64.94 -1.07
N GLN A 100 -25.30 64.93 -0.69
CA GLN A 100 -24.71 65.82 0.33
C GLN A 100 -23.87 66.95 -0.30
N SER A 101 -23.79 67.07 -1.61
CA SER A 101 -22.92 68.06 -2.31
C SER A 101 -23.21 69.48 -1.79
N GLN A 102 -24.47 69.90 -1.66
CA GLN A 102 -24.85 71.24 -1.23
C GLN A 102 -24.43 71.48 0.23
N SER A 103 -24.62 70.51 1.10
CA SER A 103 -24.24 70.63 2.53
C SER A 103 -22.72 70.62 2.73
N ILE A 104 -21.97 69.98 1.84
CA ILE A 104 -20.50 70.01 1.82
C ILE A 104 -20.00 71.38 1.42
N VAL A 105 -20.56 71.98 0.37
CA VAL A 105 -20.19 73.31 -0.08
C VAL A 105 -20.47 74.34 1.04
N GLU A 106 -21.65 74.31 1.67
CA GLU A 106 -21.95 75.17 2.80
C GLU A 106 -20.98 74.96 4.01
N SER A 107 -20.55 73.77 4.23
CA SER A 107 -19.58 73.45 5.31
C SER A 107 -18.18 73.98 4.98
N VAL A 108 -17.77 73.91 3.71
CA VAL A 108 -16.51 74.49 3.19
C VAL A 108 -16.52 76.01 3.24
N GLU A 109 -17.63 76.67 2.88
CA GLU A 109 -17.78 78.10 2.97
C GLU A 109 -17.73 78.61 4.44
N LYS A 110 -18.37 77.86 5.38
CA LYS A 110 -18.32 78.19 6.81
C LYS A 110 -16.94 78.03 7.40
N ALA A 111 -16.15 77.06 6.89
CA ALA A 111 -14.78 76.78 7.34
C ALA A 111 -13.79 77.91 6.94
N ASN A 112 -14.14 78.75 5.99
CA ASN A 112 -13.36 79.89 5.52
C ASN A 112 -11.84 79.63 5.36
N PRO A 113 -11.42 78.75 4.43
CA PRO A 113 -10.03 78.32 4.29
C PRO A 113 -9.11 79.47 3.91
N GLY A 114 -7.95 79.65 4.54
CA GLY A 114 -7.08 80.81 4.44
C GLY A 114 -6.54 81.10 3.02
N LYS A 115 -6.48 80.14 2.11
CA LYS A 115 -6.11 80.23 0.71
C LYS A 115 -7.29 80.07 -0.27
N GLY A 116 -8.52 80.12 0.27
CA GLY A 116 -9.73 79.91 -0.51
C GLY A 116 -10.03 78.40 -0.77
N TRP A 117 -11.16 78.19 -1.48
CA TRP A 117 -11.55 76.86 -1.91
C TRP A 117 -11.86 76.86 -3.40
N ASP A 118 -11.74 75.70 -4.04
CA ASP A 118 -12.02 75.52 -5.47
C ASP A 118 -12.85 74.27 -5.70
N ALA A 119 -13.76 74.27 -6.63
CA ALA A 119 -14.56 73.14 -7.03
C ALA A 119 -14.38 72.91 -8.53
N TYR A 120 -13.94 71.75 -8.92
CA TYR A 120 -13.80 71.41 -10.34
C TYR A 120 -14.45 70.08 -10.65
N TYR A 121 -15.00 70.03 -11.87
CA TYR A 121 -15.48 68.80 -12.46
C TYR A 121 -14.48 68.37 -13.54
N PRO A 122 -13.75 67.22 -13.31
CA PRO A 122 -12.78 66.77 -14.28
C PRO A 122 -13.51 66.34 -15.56
N GLN A 123 -13.39 67.10 -16.62
CA GLN A 123 -13.77 66.64 -17.97
C GLN A 123 -12.70 65.64 -18.42
N SER A 124 -12.96 64.34 -18.21
CA SER A 124 -12.12 63.33 -18.80
C SER A 124 -12.28 63.37 -20.32
N SER A 125 -11.29 63.90 -21.05
CA SER A 125 -11.25 63.68 -22.46
C SER A 125 -11.06 62.21 -22.76
N PHE A 126 -11.87 61.67 -23.66
CA PHE A 126 -11.76 60.26 -24.08
C PHE A 126 -10.33 59.86 -24.44
N LEU A 127 -9.57 60.79 -25.00
CA LEU A 127 -8.17 60.60 -25.36
C LEU A 127 -7.25 60.42 -24.14
N SER A 128 -7.42 61.16 -23.07
CA SER A 128 -6.55 61.05 -21.88
C SER A 128 -6.82 59.78 -21.07
N SER A 129 -8.08 59.34 -21.00
CA SER A 129 -8.44 58.09 -20.30
C SER A 129 -8.01 56.86 -21.08
N THR A 130 -8.12 56.86 -22.42
CA THR A 130 -7.61 55.73 -23.25
C THR A 130 -6.09 55.70 -23.28
N LEU A 131 -5.40 56.84 -23.32
CA LEU A 131 -3.94 56.88 -23.26
C LEU A 131 -3.41 56.38 -21.88
N ALA A 132 -4.06 56.79 -20.81
CA ALA A 132 -3.72 56.34 -19.46
C ALA A 132 -3.92 54.81 -19.23
N ALA A 133 -4.89 54.20 -19.93
CA ALA A 133 -5.13 52.75 -19.87
C ALA A 133 -4.20 51.94 -20.80
N ILE A 134 -3.91 52.48 -21.99
CA ILE A 134 -3.12 51.77 -23.02
C ILE A 134 -1.61 51.86 -22.76
N LEU A 135 -1.12 52.99 -22.23
CA LEU A 135 0.30 53.24 -22.05
C LEU A 135 0.98 52.19 -21.11
N PRO A 136 0.44 51.88 -19.92
CA PRO A 136 1.02 50.86 -19.07
C PRO A 136 0.93 49.46 -19.71
N LEU A 137 -0.16 49.15 -20.40
CA LEU A 137 -0.32 47.88 -21.10
C LEU A 137 0.69 47.71 -22.24
N ALA A 138 0.86 48.77 -23.05
CA ALA A 138 1.85 48.83 -24.13
C ALA A 138 3.29 48.73 -23.60
N LEU A 139 3.56 49.31 -22.43
CA LEU A 139 4.87 49.24 -21.77
C LEU A 139 5.15 47.84 -21.25
N VAL A 140 4.16 47.18 -20.64
CA VAL A 140 4.27 45.78 -20.20
C VAL A 140 4.45 44.84 -21.39
N MET A 141 3.64 45.02 -22.47
CA MET A 141 3.79 44.22 -23.69
C MET A 141 5.12 44.50 -24.40
N GLY A 142 5.57 45.75 -24.44
CA GLY A 142 6.89 46.10 -24.98
C GLY A 142 8.04 45.51 -24.20
N LEU A 143 7.97 45.53 -22.85
CA LEU A 143 8.91 44.86 -21.98
C LEU A 143 8.88 43.37 -22.16
N PHE A 144 7.68 42.76 -22.22
CA PHE A 144 7.51 41.34 -22.48
C PHE A 144 8.08 40.92 -23.84
N TRP A 145 7.77 41.71 -24.91
CA TRP A 145 8.33 41.48 -26.24
C TRP A 145 9.85 41.68 -26.26
N PHE A 146 10.34 42.72 -25.57
CA PHE A 146 11.79 42.95 -25.41
C PHE A 146 12.50 41.81 -24.65
N PHE A 147 11.90 41.31 -23.57
CA PHE A 147 12.41 40.12 -22.86
C PHE A 147 12.35 38.87 -23.74
N MET A 148 11.23 38.63 -24.43
CA MET A 148 11.10 37.50 -25.34
C MET A 148 12.06 37.59 -26.55
N SER A 149 12.23 38.74 -27.15
CA SER A 149 13.15 38.93 -28.28
C SER A 149 14.63 38.78 -27.84
N ARG A 150 14.93 39.09 -26.58
CA ARG A 150 16.28 39.03 -26.07
C ARG A 150 16.62 37.69 -25.41
N MET A 151 15.65 36.92 -24.97
CA MET A 151 15.82 35.52 -24.52
C MET A 151 16.07 34.56 -25.69
N GLY A 152 16.47 35.08 -26.85
CA GLY A 152 16.98 34.30 -27.97
C GLY A 152 15.98 33.28 -28.48
N GLY A 153 15.34 33.57 -29.56
CA GLY A 153 14.35 32.71 -30.24
C GLY A 153 14.81 31.34 -30.70
N SER A 154 15.61 30.63 -29.94
CA SER A 154 15.96 29.26 -30.24
C SER A 154 16.25 28.37 -29.01
N GLN A 155 16.11 28.87 -27.77
CA GLN A 155 16.37 28.08 -26.58
C GLN A 155 15.20 27.96 -25.59
N MET A 156 14.07 28.68 -25.80
CA MET A 156 12.90 28.52 -24.93
C MET A 156 11.79 27.62 -25.53
N MET A 157 11.92 27.22 -26.79
CA MET A 157 11.31 26.02 -27.34
C MET A 157 12.40 24.95 -27.55
N GLY A 158 13.34 24.84 -26.62
CA GLY A 158 14.05 23.60 -26.38
C GLY A 158 12.99 22.57 -26.03
N PRO A 159 13.19 21.31 -26.41
CA PRO A 159 12.13 20.33 -26.37
C PRO A 159 11.60 20.23 -24.94
N PHE A 160 10.41 20.76 -24.70
CA PHE A 160 9.57 20.46 -23.54
C PHE A 160 9.24 18.96 -23.47
N GLY A 161 9.92 18.13 -24.24
CA GLY A 161 9.85 16.69 -24.31
C GLY A 161 11.15 15.95 -24.04
N GLN A 162 12.27 16.66 -23.81
CA GLN A 162 13.43 15.99 -23.22
C GLN A 162 13.36 16.22 -21.71
N SER A 163 12.60 15.38 -21.04
CA SER A 163 12.81 15.15 -19.62
C SER A 163 14.31 14.90 -19.45
N HIS A 164 14.93 15.51 -18.43
CA HIS A 164 16.16 14.93 -17.87
C HIS A 164 15.77 13.54 -17.34
N THR A 165 15.65 12.61 -18.26
CA THR A 165 15.51 11.19 -17.97
C THR A 165 16.74 10.84 -17.16
N LYS A 166 16.56 10.53 -15.87
CA LYS A 166 17.47 9.63 -15.19
C LYS A 166 17.76 8.54 -16.20
N ASP A 167 19.03 8.33 -16.51
CA ASP A 167 19.41 7.26 -17.42
C ASP A 167 18.72 6.00 -16.91
N PHE A 168 17.88 5.39 -17.76
CA PHE A 168 17.32 4.09 -17.43
C PHE A 168 18.49 3.17 -17.18
N ASN A 169 18.57 2.59 -16.00
CA ASN A 169 19.66 1.71 -15.64
C ASN A 169 19.64 0.53 -16.60
N GLN A 170 20.55 0.55 -17.55
CA GLN A 170 20.86 -0.63 -18.33
C GLN A 170 21.76 -1.49 -17.44
N GLU A 171 21.19 -2.47 -16.80
CA GLU A 171 21.90 -3.42 -15.97
C GLU A 171 22.18 -4.70 -16.78
N ARG A 172 23.27 -5.36 -16.48
CA ARG A 172 23.48 -6.77 -16.78
C ARG A 172 23.53 -7.49 -15.45
N PRO A 173 22.41 -8.06 -15.00
CA PRO A 173 22.38 -8.75 -13.73
C PRO A 173 23.31 -9.96 -13.76
N ASN A 174 24.08 -10.16 -12.69
CA ASN A 174 24.87 -11.39 -12.49
C ASN A 174 24.06 -12.49 -11.79
N VAL A 175 22.77 -12.28 -11.58
CA VAL A 175 21.85 -13.21 -10.94
C VAL A 175 21.42 -14.26 -11.94
N THR A 176 21.42 -15.51 -11.53
CA THR A 176 21.04 -16.68 -12.35
C THR A 176 19.89 -17.43 -11.68
N PHE A 177 19.33 -18.43 -12.35
CA PHE A 177 18.32 -19.30 -11.74
C PHE A 177 18.84 -20.10 -10.54
N ALA A 178 20.16 -20.31 -10.45
CA ALA A 178 20.77 -20.93 -9.27
C ALA A 178 20.67 -20.07 -7.98
N ASP A 179 20.45 -18.77 -8.13
CA ASP A 179 20.25 -17.84 -7.02
C ASP A 179 18.77 -17.75 -6.60
N VAL A 180 17.87 -18.37 -7.36
CA VAL A 180 16.43 -18.45 -7.08
C VAL A 180 16.14 -19.79 -6.43
N ALA A 181 15.46 -19.79 -5.31
CA ALA A 181 15.09 -21.00 -4.59
C ALA A 181 13.60 -20.97 -4.23
N GLY A 182 12.95 -22.14 -4.27
CA GLY A 182 11.57 -22.31 -3.82
C GLY A 182 10.51 -21.86 -4.81
N GLU A 183 10.86 -21.69 -6.09
CA GLU A 183 9.98 -21.25 -7.18
C GLU A 183 10.26 -22.10 -8.44
N ASP A 184 10.37 -23.43 -8.27
CA ASP A 184 10.81 -24.32 -9.33
C ASP A 184 9.90 -24.26 -10.58
N GLU A 185 8.57 -24.19 -10.39
CA GLU A 185 7.60 -24.12 -11.47
C GLU A 185 7.69 -22.77 -12.23
N ALA A 186 7.88 -21.65 -11.50
CA ALA A 186 8.07 -20.35 -12.12
C ALA A 186 9.39 -20.28 -12.89
N VAL A 187 10.45 -20.95 -12.42
CA VAL A 187 11.73 -21.07 -13.09
C VAL A 187 11.57 -21.89 -14.37
N GLU A 188 10.87 -23.03 -14.36
CA GLU A 188 10.63 -23.87 -15.53
C GLU A 188 9.93 -23.08 -16.64
N GLU A 189 8.87 -22.34 -16.30
CA GLU A 189 8.16 -21.46 -17.25
C GLU A 189 9.07 -20.35 -17.82
N LEU A 190 9.96 -19.81 -17.00
CA LEU A 190 10.89 -18.75 -17.40
C LEU A 190 12.10 -19.26 -18.18
N GLU A 191 12.45 -20.55 -18.05
CA GLU A 191 13.48 -21.18 -18.89
C GLU A 191 13.09 -21.17 -20.37
N GLU A 192 11.81 -21.35 -20.70
CA GLU A 192 11.35 -21.20 -22.08
C GLU A 192 11.56 -19.76 -22.58
N VAL A 193 11.30 -18.76 -21.73
CA VAL A 193 11.53 -17.35 -22.07
C VAL A 193 13.02 -17.07 -22.33
N ARG A 194 13.90 -17.64 -21.48
CA ARG A 194 15.35 -17.60 -21.67
C ARG A 194 15.74 -18.21 -23.02
N GLU A 195 15.23 -19.43 -23.32
CA GLU A 195 15.52 -20.10 -24.60
C GLU A 195 15.12 -19.27 -25.83
N PHE A 196 13.98 -18.55 -25.75
CA PHE A 196 13.55 -17.64 -26.81
C PHE A 196 14.54 -16.49 -27.03
N LEU A 197 15.12 -15.94 -25.97
CA LEU A 197 16.10 -14.87 -26.07
C LEU A 197 17.42 -15.36 -26.70
N ILE A 198 17.86 -16.60 -26.34
CA ILE A 198 19.12 -17.17 -26.77
C ILE A 198 19.01 -17.75 -28.20
N ALA A 199 17.93 -18.49 -28.49
CA ALA A 199 17.78 -19.26 -29.72
C ALA A 199 16.41 -19.07 -30.39
N PRO A 200 16.00 -17.85 -30.80
CA PRO A 200 14.68 -17.57 -31.37
C PRO A 200 14.39 -18.38 -32.67
N GLU A 201 15.41 -18.73 -33.41
CA GLU A 201 15.28 -19.49 -34.69
C GLU A 201 14.74 -20.92 -34.46
N LYS A 202 15.00 -21.55 -33.32
CA LYS A 202 14.47 -22.88 -32.94
C LYS A 202 12.93 -22.86 -32.97
N PHE A 203 12.34 -21.83 -32.41
CA PHE A 203 10.89 -21.68 -32.28
C PHE A 203 10.23 -21.21 -33.57
N ARG A 204 10.86 -20.31 -34.30
CA ARG A 204 10.38 -19.85 -35.62
C ARG A 204 10.28 -21.00 -36.62
N LYS A 205 11.23 -21.96 -36.65
CA LYS A 205 11.23 -23.11 -37.57
C LYS A 205 9.99 -24.01 -37.42
N VAL A 206 9.44 -24.10 -36.21
CA VAL A 206 8.22 -24.89 -35.94
C VAL A 206 6.94 -24.04 -35.95
N GLY A 207 7.05 -22.74 -36.27
CA GLY A 207 5.91 -21.82 -36.35
C GLY A 207 5.40 -21.35 -34.98
N ALA A 208 6.18 -21.56 -33.93
CA ALA A 208 5.82 -21.06 -32.58
C ALA A 208 5.93 -19.53 -32.53
N ARG A 209 4.95 -18.91 -31.89
CA ARG A 209 4.96 -17.45 -31.61
C ARG A 209 5.69 -17.19 -30.33
N ILE A 210 6.61 -16.24 -30.36
CA ILE A 210 7.34 -15.78 -29.19
C ILE A 210 6.38 -14.96 -28.30
N PRO A 211 6.28 -15.23 -26.98
CA PRO A 211 5.50 -14.41 -26.08
C PRO A 211 6.09 -12.99 -26.04
N ARG A 212 5.24 -11.98 -26.22
CA ARG A 212 5.68 -10.57 -26.19
C ARG A 212 5.81 -10.05 -24.78
N GLY A 213 5.06 -10.60 -23.85
CA GLY A 213 5.07 -10.20 -22.46
C GLY A 213 4.76 -11.34 -21.51
N VAL A 214 5.43 -11.30 -20.37
CA VAL A 214 5.24 -12.18 -19.23
C VAL A 214 4.80 -11.34 -18.03
N LEU A 215 3.71 -11.73 -17.39
CA LEU A 215 3.25 -11.12 -16.16
C LEU A 215 3.59 -12.03 -14.97
N LEU A 216 4.43 -11.56 -14.07
CA LEU A 216 4.70 -12.19 -12.78
C LEU A 216 3.73 -11.61 -11.74
N TYR A 217 2.93 -12.44 -11.12
CA TYR A 217 1.96 -11.97 -10.13
C TYR A 217 1.97 -12.83 -8.87
N GLY A 218 1.64 -12.25 -7.72
CA GLY A 218 1.60 -12.94 -6.44
C GLY A 218 1.90 -12.03 -5.25
N PRO A 219 1.96 -12.56 -4.04
CA PRO A 219 2.21 -11.79 -2.82
C PRO A 219 3.51 -10.97 -2.88
N PRO A 220 3.61 -9.85 -2.14
CA PRO A 220 4.87 -9.11 -2.05
C PRO A 220 5.96 -9.96 -1.38
N GLY A 221 7.22 -9.79 -1.82
CA GLY A 221 8.36 -10.48 -1.21
C GLY A 221 8.63 -11.90 -1.71
N THR A 222 7.89 -12.41 -2.69
CA THR A 222 8.07 -13.77 -3.25
C THR A 222 9.20 -13.87 -4.28
N GLY A 223 9.88 -12.76 -4.65
CA GLY A 223 11.04 -12.82 -5.55
C GLY A 223 10.76 -12.47 -7.00
N LYS A 224 9.60 -11.90 -7.36
CA LYS A 224 9.23 -11.54 -8.75
C LYS A 224 10.31 -10.73 -9.48
N THR A 225 10.85 -9.71 -8.85
CA THR A 225 11.93 -8.89 -9.40
C THR A 225 13.24 -9.67 -9.53
N LEU A 226 13.51 -10.61 -8.60
CA LEU A 226 14.68 -11.50 -8.64
C LEU A 226 14.58 -12.47 -9.81
N LEU A 227 13.41 -13.09 -10.01
CA LEU A 227 13.13 -13.97 -11.17
C LEU A 227 13.35 -13.25 -12.50
N ALA A 228 12.82 -12.03 -12.65
CA ALA A 228 13.02 -11.24 -13.85
C ALA A 228 14.51 -10.93 -14.12
N LYS A 229 15.28 -10.65 -13.06
CA LYS A 229 16.74 -10.45 -13.16
C LYS A 229 17.47 -11.75 -13.49
N ALA A 230 17.02 -12.89 -12.96
CA ALA A 230 17.60 -14.19 -13.23
C ALA A 230 17.47 -14.58 -14.72
N VAL A 231 16.28 -14.36 -15.31
CA VAL A 231 16.09 -14.55 -16.78
C VAL A 231 17.08 -13.73 -17.58
N ALA A 232 17.28 -12.46 -17.21
CA ALA A 232 18.19 -11.57 -17.91
C ALA A 232 19.66 -11.99 -17.76
N GLY A 233 20.05 -12.44 -16.56
CA GLY A 233 21.40 -12.93 -16.28
C GLY A 233 21.71 -14.23 -17.03
N GLU A 234 20.79 -15.20 -17.02
CA GLU A 234 20.91 -16.46 -17.76
C GLU A 234 20.96 -16.25 -19.28
N ALA A 235 20.20 -15.29 -19.79
CA ALA A 235 20.19 -14.96 -21.22
C ALA A 235 21.33 -14.00 -21.62
N GLU A 236 22.15 -13.53 -20.69
CA GLU A 236 23.14 -12.47 -20.88
C GLU A 236 22.56 -11.22 -21.58
N ALA A 237 21.24 -11.00 -21.42
CA ALA A 237 20.51 -9.95 -22.10
C ALA A 237 20.54 -8.64 -21.32
N PRO A 238 20.61 -7.48 -22.00
CA PRO A 238 20.41 -6.19 -21.39
C PRO A 238 19.05 -6.10 -20.69
N PHE A 239 19.06 -5.62 -19.45
CA PHE A 239 17.90 -5.50 -18.57
C PHE A 239 17.58 -4.04 -18.30
N PHE A 240 16.38 -3.60 -18.68
CA PHE A 240 15.90 -2.25 -18.45
C PHE A 240 14.80 -2.32 -17.39
N SER A 241 15.10 -1.87 -16.18
CA SER A 241 14.15 -1.88 -15.06
C SER A 241 13.56 -0.51 -14.84
N ILE A 242 12.25 -0.46 -14.68
CA ILE A 242 11.50 0.73 -14.32
C ILE A 242 10.32 0.37 -13.41
N ALA A 243 10.02 1.21 -12.42
CA ALA A 243 8.78 1.08 -11.66
C ALA A 243 7.62 1.73 -12.42
N GLY A 244 6.45 1.09 -12.40
CA GLY A 244 5.25 1.65 -13.05
C GLY A 244 4.90 3.05 -12.55
N SER A 245 5.16 3.34 -11.28
CA SER A 245 5.00 4.67 -10.69
C SER A 245 5.89 5.75 -11.31
N GLU A 246 7.05 5.39 -11.90
CA GLU A 246 7.96 6.34 -12.55
C GLU A 246 7.42 6.88 -13.90
N PHE A 247 6.42 6.22 -14.45
CA PHE A 247 5.72 6.74 -15.63
C PHE A 247 4.68 7.80 -15.30
N LEU A 248 4.29 7.93 -14.01
CA LEU A 248 3.29 8.89 -13.58
C LEU A 248 3.93 10.24 -13.27
N GLU A 249 3.53 11.26 -14.01
CA GLU A 249 4.00 12.64 -13.83
C GLU A 249 2.81 13.60 -13.74
N MET A 250 3.06 14.82 -13.25
CA MET A 250 2.00 15.84 -13.16
C MET A 250 1.58 16.41 -14.53
N TYR A 251 2.38 16.19 -15.57
CA TYR A 251 2.14 16.74 -16.91
C TYR A 251 1.69 15.67 -17.90
N VAL A 252 0.55 15.87 -18.49
CA VAL A 252 -0.06 14.95 -19.46
C VAL A 252 0.87 14.70 -20.65
N GLY A 253 1.11 13.41 -20.98
CA GLY A 253 1.90 12.97 -22.12
C GLY A 253 3.38 12.70 -21.84
N VAL A 254 3.90 13.02 -20.66
CA VAL A 254 5.29 12.74 -20.29
C VAL A 254 5.50 11.23 -20.10
N GLY A 255 4.57 10.55 -19.43
CA GLY A 255 4.61 9.11 -19.23
C GLY A 255 4.63 8.33 -20.55
N ALA A 256 3.75 8.68 -21.49
CA ALA A 256 3.73 8.09 -22.82
C ALA A 256 5.04 8.33 -23.60
N SER A 257 5.68 9.48 -23.41
CA SER A 257 6.99 9.77 -24.03
C SER A 257 8.10 8.91 -23.43
N ARG A 258 8.07 8.65 -22.11
CA ARG A 258 9.03 7.77 -21.43
C ARG A 258 8.90 6.31 -21.89
N VAL A 259 7.68 5.81 -22.07
CA VAL A 259 7.45 4.48 -22.62
C VAL A 259 8.10 4.35 -23.99
N ARG A 260 7.87 5.31 -24.92
CA ARG A 260 8.48 5.31 -26.24
C ARG A 260 10.01 5.37 -26.21
N ASP A 261 10.57 6.20 -25.35
CA ASP A 261 12.04 6.33 -25.21
C ASP A 261 12.66 5.03 -24.69
N LEU A 262 12.06 4.42 -23.65
CA LEU A 262 12.48 3.13 -23.10
C LEU A 262 12.51 2.04 -24.16
N VAL A 263 11.40 1.86 -24.88
CA VAL A 263 11.27 0.88 -25.95
C VAL A 263 12.26 1.15 -27.10
N SER A 264 12.42 2.42 -27.50
CA SER A 264 13.38 2.81 -28.53
C SER A 264 14.82 2.49 -28.16
N ARG A 265 15.18 2.67 -26.87
CA ARG A 265 16.52 2.30 -26.36
C ARG A 265 16.71 0.79 -26.34
N ALA A 266 15.73 0.04 -25.83
CA ALA A 266 15.78 -1.42 -25.77
C ALA A 266 15.90 -2.03 -27.19
N LYS A 267 15.16 -1.51 -28.18
CA LYS A 267 15.26 -1.93 -29.59
C LYS A 267 16.66 -1.81 -30.18
N LYS A 268 17.44 -0.82 -29.73
CA LYS A 268 18.82 -0.61 -30.24
C LYS A 268 19.83 -1.66 -29.79
N VAL A 269 19.53 -2.35 -28.68
CA VAL A 269 20.43 -3.33 -28.05
C VAL A 269 19.81 -4.72 -27.95
N ALA A 270 18.75 -4.97 -28.72
CA ALA A 270 18.08 -6.26 -28.75
C ALA A 270 19.07 -7.41 -29.13
N PRO A 271 18.94 -8.62 -28.52
CA PRO A 271 17.87 -9.04 -27.62
C PRO A 271 17.94 -8.34 -26.23
N ALA A 272 16.81 -7.96 -25.67
CA ALA A 272 16.77 -7.26 -24.39
C ALA A 272 15.45 -7.53 -23.64
N ILE A 273 15.48 -7.34 -22.32
CA ILE A 273 14.31 -7.45 -21.44
C ILE A 273 13.95 -6.06 -20.94
N ILE A 274 12.67 -5.71 -21.03
CA ILE A 274 12.09 -4.55 -20.40
C ILE A 274 11.27 -5.04 -19.20
N PHE A 275 11.70 -4.70 -18.00
CA PHE A 275 11.02 -5.05 -16.76
C PHE A 275 10.26 -3.86 -16.20
N VAL A 276 8.97 -4.05 -15.96
CA VAL A 276 8.09 -3.04 -15.34
C VAL A 276 7.60 -3.57 -14.00
N ASP A 277 8.18 -3.06 -12.93
CA ASP A 277 7.70 -3.40 -11.58
C ASP A 277 6.46 -2.57 -11.22
N GLU A 278 5.60 -3.11 -10.36
CA GLU A 278 4.37 -2.45 -9.92
C GLU A 278 3.52 -1.94 -11.11
N ILE A 279 3.31 -2.80 -12.10
CA ILE A 279 2.55 -2.44 -13.32
C ILE A 279 1.12 -1.97 -13.00
N ASP A 280 0.55 -2.37 -11.86
CA ASP A 280 -0.74 -1.95 -11.36
C ASP A 280 -0.84 -0.44 -11.08
N SER A 281 0.29 0.24 -10.91
CA SER A 281 0.32 1.70 -10.76
C SER A 281 -0.20 2.42 -12.02
N ILE A 282 0.05 1.87 -13.22
CA ILE A 282 -0.40 2.40 -14.52
C ILE A 282 -1.50 1.54 -15.16
N GLY A 283 -1.52 0.24 -14.87
CA GLY A 283 -2.39 -0.76 -15.49
C GLY A 283 -3.77 -0.94 -14.86
N ARG A 284 -4.19 -0.05 -13.96
CA ARG A 284 -5.45 -0.18 -13.23
C ARG A 284 -6.67 0.08 -14.12
N HIS A 285 -7.77 -0.63 -13.84
CA HIS A 285 -9.06 -0.53 -14.54
C HIS A 285 -9.57 0.92 -14.66
N ARG A 286 -10.10 1.27 -15.85
CA ARG A 286 -10.67 2.59 -16.15
C ARG A 286 -11.92 2.82 -15.33
N GLY A 287 -12.05 3.98 -14.68
CA GLY A 287 -13.29 4.39 -14.00
C GLY A 287 -13.25 4.49 -12.47
N SER A 288 -12.15 4.21 -11.81
CA SER A 288 -12.08 4.22 -10.33
C SER A 288 -11.64 5.56 -9.69
N GLY A 289 -11.63 6.68 -10.43
CA GLY A 289 -11.20 7.96 -9.86
C GLY A 289 -11.77 9.20 -10.53
N TYR A 290 -12.47 10.02 -9.77
CA TYR A 290 -12.78 11.42 -10.12
C TYR A 290 -11.55 12.26 -9.81
N GLY A 291 -10.72 12.59 -10.84
CA GLY A 291 -9.60 13.52 -10.68
C GLY A 291 -8.66 13.52 -11.88
N GLY A 292 -8.07 14.68 -12.22
CA GLY A 292 -7.21 14.90 -13.39
C GLY A 292 -5.92 14.07 -13.53
N GLY A 293 -5.72 13.06 -12.67
CA GLY A 293 -4.62 12.09 -12.77
C GLY A 293 -4.98 10.81 -13.53
N SER A 294 -6.25 10.61 -13.92
CA SER A 294 -6.68 9.44 -14.69
C SER A 294 -6.24 9.52 -16.15
N ASP A 295 -6.29 10.70 -16.75
CA ASP A 295 -6.02 10.91 -18.18
C ASP A 295 -4.56 10.60 -18.55
N GLU A 296 -3.60 10.95 -17.69
CA GLU A 296 -2.19 10.64 -17.95
C GLU A 296 -1.89 9.14 -17.81
N ARG A 297 -2.48 8.51 -16.79
CA ARG A 297 -2.36 7.07 -16.58
C ARG A 297 -2.91 6.30 -17.78
N ASP A 298 -4.12 6.64 -18.23
CA ASP A 298 -4.75 6.02 -19.38
C ASP A 298 -3.97 6.25 -20.68
N GLN A 299 -3.38 7.43 -20.86
CA GLN A 299 -2.55 7.75 -22.01
C GLN A 299 -1.24 6.92 -21.97
N THR A 300 -0.62 6.79 -20.81
CA THR A 300 0.60 6.00 -20.61
C THR A 300 0.33 4.51 -20.85
N LEU A 301 -0.76 3.98 -20.29
CA LEU A 301 -1.20 2.60 -20.53
C LEU A 301 -1.45 2.35 -22.02
N ASN A 302 -2.22 3.21 -22.69
CA ASN A 302 -2.48 3.08 -24.10
C ASN A 302 -1.19 3.11 -24.93
N GLN A 303 -0.20 3.95 -24.57
CA GLN A 303 1.08 3.97 -25.26
C GLN A 303 1.86 2.67 -25.04
N LEU A 304 1.85 2.10 -23.82
CA LEU A 304 2.47 0.79 -23.54
C LEU A 304 1.84 -0.29 -24.41
N LEU A 305 0.50 -0.34 -24.49
CA LEU A 305 -0.22 -1.28 -25.33
C LEU A 305 0.13 -1.13 -26.82
N VAL A 306 0.23 0.11 -27.30
CA VAL A 306 0.62 0.41 -28.69
C VAL A 306 2.06 -0.07 -28.98
N GLU A 307 3.00 0.16 -28.05
CA GLU A 307 4.37 -0.31 -28.22
C GLU A 307 4.45 -1.85 -28.23
N MET A 308 3.68 -2.53 -27.34
CA MET A 308 3.63 -4.00 -27.32
C MET A 308 2.99 -4.56 -28.60
N ASP A 309 1.88 -3.96 -29.08
CA ASP A 309 1.22 -4.38 -30.32
C ASP A 309 2.10 -4.13 -31.56
N GLY A 310 2.95 -3.08 -31.51
CA GLY A 310 3.86 -2.67 -32.57
C GLY A 310 5.18 -3.45 -32.64
N PHE A 311 5.34 -4.54 -31.89
CA PHE A 311 6.51 -5.39 -32.02
C PHE A 311 6.39 -6.31 -33.24
N ASP A 312 7.38 -6.23 -34.12
CA ASP A 312 7.57 -7.23 -35.13
C ASP A 312 8.17 -8.50 -34.51
N ASP A 313 7.86 -9.68 -35.07
CA ASP A 313 8.40 -10.97 -34.61
C ASP A 313 9.94 -11.02 -34.67
N SER A 314 10.58 -10.04 -35.31
CA SER A 314 12.03 -9.88 -35.40
C SER A 314 12.67 -9.04 -34.31
N SER A 315 11.87 -8.36 -33.46
CA SER A 315 12.40 -7.37 -32.52
C SER A 315 13.17 -7.96 -31.34
N ASN A 316 13.02 -9.25 -31.04
CA ASN A 316 13.68 -9.99 -29.96
C ASN A 316 13.65 -9.20 -28.60
N LEU A 317 12.54 -8.54 -28.32
CA LEU A 317 12.29 -7.85 -27.07
C LEU A 317 11.21 -8.58 -26.30
N ILE A 318 11.41 -8.73 -25.01
CA ILE A 318 10.40 -9.31 -24.10
C ILE A 318 10.10 -8.31 -23.01
N PHE A 319 8.80 -8.04 -22.78
CA PHE A 319 8.35 -7.37 -21.58
C PHE A 319 8.16 -8.37 -20.45
N ILE A 320 8.69 -8.08 -19.29
CA ILE A 320 8.32 -8.77 -18.05
C ILE A 320 7.70 -7.72 -17.13
N ALA A 321 6.48 -7.93 -16.66
CA ALA A 321 5.85 -7.07 -15.69
C ALA A 321 5.65 -7.80 -14.37
N ALA A 322 5.70 -7.09 -13.26
CA ALA A 322 5.39 -7.64 -11.95
C ALA A 322 4.26 -6.86 -11.27
N THR A 323 3.37 -7.58 -10.59
CA THR A 323 2.31 -6.98 -9.78
C THR A 323 2.01 -7.82 -8.53
N ASN A 324 1.59 -7.16 -7.47
CA ASN A 324 1.04 -7.82 -6.29
C ASN A 324 -0.49 -7.90 -6.35
N ARG A 325 -1.12 -7.26 -7.34
CA ARG A 325 -2.58 -7.16 -7.47
C ARG A 325 -3.04 -7.40 -8.90
N PRO A 326 -3.08 -8.65 -9.34
CA PRO A 326 -3.56 -8.98 -10.69
C PRO A 326 -5.06 -8.64 -10.89
N ASP A 327 -5.84 -8.61 -9.79
CA ASP A 327 -7.27 -8.33 -9.73
C ASP A 327 -7.67 -6.94 -10.24
N ILE A 328 -6.77 -5.95 -10.11
CA ILE A 328 -7.06 -4.56 -10.51
C ILE A 328 -6.55 -4.20 -11.91
N LEU A 329 -5.87 -5.11 -12.60
CA LEU A 329 -5.31 -4.85 -13.92
C LEU A 329 -6.37 -4.72 -15.00
N ASP A 330 -6.17 -3.80 -15.95
CA ASP A 330 -7.02 -3.67 -17.12
C ASP A 330 -6.92 -4.96 -17.97
N PRO A 331 -8.04 -5.65 -18.27
CA PRO A 331 -8.05 -6.86 -19.09
C PRO A 331 -7.40 -6.68 -20.46
N ALA A 332 -7.29 -5.46 -20.95
CA ALA A 332 -6.59 -5.16 -22.18
C ALA A 332 -5.10 -5.52 -22.14
N LEU A 333 -4.46 -5.49 -20.94
CA LEU A 333 -3.08 -5.92 -20.75
C LEU A 333 -2.91 -7.44 -20.93
N LEU A 334 -3.93 -8.22 -20.56
CA LEU A 334 -3.89 -9.69 -20.52
C LEU A 334 -4.34 -10.33 -21.83
N ARG A 335 -4.61 -9.52 -22.88
CA ARG A 335 -5.01 -10.05 -24.18
C ARG A 335 -3.81 -10.69 -24.91
N PRO A 336 -4.06 -11.76 -25.72
CA PRO A 336 -3.02 -12.38 -26.53
C PRO A 336 -2.23 -11.37 -27.38
N GLY A 337 -0.91 -11.50 -27.39
CA GLY A 337 0.01 -10.58 -28.05
C GLY A 337 0.51 -9.44 -27.15
N ARG A 338 0.15 -9.44 -25.87
CA ARG A 338 0.61 -8.49 -24.83
C ARG A 338 1.22 -9.27 -23.67
N PHE A 339 0.64 -9.23 -22.46
CA PHE A 339 1.05 -10.13 -21.37
C PHE A 339 0.27 -11.45 -21.49
N ASP A 340 0.65 -12.22 -22.48
CA ASP A 340 -0.02 -13.48 -22.83
C ASP A 340 0.45 -14.66 -21.98
N ARG A 341 1.59 -14.57 -21.32
CA ARG A 341 2.00 -15.48 -20.26
C ARG A 341 1.80 -14.84 -18.90
N GLN A 342 1.13 -15.58 -18.02
CA GLN A 342 0.89 -15.17 -16.64
C GLN A 342 1.45 -16.26 -15.74
N ILE A 343 2.48 -15.91 -14.96
CA ILE A 343 3.17 -16.83 -14.06
C ILE A 343 2.87 -16.41 -12.61
N ALA A 344 2.24 -17.32 -11.87
CA ALA A 344 2.03 -17.13 -10.44
C ALA A 344 3.35 -17.36 -9.70
N VAL A 345 3.70 -16.43 -8.80
CA VAL A 345 4.84 -16.52 -7.89
C VAL A 345 4.26 -16.49 -6.50
N GLU A 346 4.01 -17.68 -5.94
CA GLU A 346 3.29 -17.87 -4.69
C GLU A 346 4.24 -17.84 -3.47
N ALA A 347 3.69 -17.92 -2.26
CA ALA A 347 4.52 -18.12 -1.09
C ALA A 347 5.12 -19.54 -1.12
N PRO A 348 6.42 -19.70 -0.78
CA PRO A 348 7.11 -20.98 -0.91
C PRO A 348 6.55 -22.04 0.06
N ASP A 349 6.52 -23.28 -0.41
CA ASP A 349 6.22 -24.46 0.40
C ASP A 349 7.35 -24.74 1.43
N LEU A 350 7.20 -25.78 2.25
CA LEU A 350 8.19 -26.13 3.27
C LEU A 350 9.59 -26.34 2.68
N LYS A 351 9.68 -27.03 1.52
CA LYS A 351 10.97 -27.31 0.87
C LYS A 351 11.56 -26.03 0.28
N GLY A 352 10.74 -25.21 -0.34
CA GLY A 352 11.12 -23.90 -0.85
C GLY A 352 11.62 -22.97 0.25
N ARG A 353 10.93 -22.92 1.40
CA ARG A 353 11.40 -22.13 2.54
C ARG A 353 12.75 -22.60 3.06
N GLU A 354 12.96 -23.92 3.17
CA GLU A 354 14.28 -24.46 3.55
C GLU A 354 15.36 -24.10 2.53
N ALA A 355 15.08 -24.21 1.23
CA ALA A 355 16.01 -23.84 0.18
C ALA A 355 16.36 -22.35 0.22
N ILE A 356 15.35 -21.47 0.40
CA ILE A 356 15.55 -20.02 0.56
C ILE A 356 16.40 -19.70 1.79
N LEU A 357 16.10 -20.33 2.93
CA LEU A 357 16.90 -20.17 4.15
C LEU A 357 18.35 -20.60 3.93
N ARG A 358 18.59 -21.67 3.19
CA ARG A 358 19.93 -22.15 2.84
C ARG A 358 20.70 -21.14 1.99
N VAL A 359 20.05 -20.50 1.02
CA VAL A 359 20.65 -19.44 0.21
C VAL A 359 21.01 -18.24 1.09
N HIS A 360 20.07 -17.78 1.92
CA HIS A 360 20.27 -16.59 2.77
C HIS A 360 21.15 -16.84 4.00
N SER A 361 21.43 -18.08 4.35
CA SER A 361 22.39 -18.45 5.42
C SER A 361 23.84 -18.40 4.95
N GLN A 362 24.09 -18.40 3.66
CA GLN A 362 25.45 -18.32 3.13
C GLN A 362 26.18 -17.07 3.64
N GLY A 363 27.37 -17.29 4.20
CA GLY A 363 28.17 -16.21 4.80
C GLY A 363 27.71 -15.70 6.16
N LYS A 364 26.70 -16.33 6.78
CA LYS A 364 26.29 -16.03 8.15
C LYS A 364 26.85 -17.10 9.10
N PRO A 365 27.42 -16.71 10.24
CA PRO A 365 27.98 -17.64 11.22
C PRO A 365 26.84 -18.24 12.07
N LEU A 366 26.31 -19.39 11.66
CA LEU A 366 25.31 -20.14 12.41
C LEU A 366 26.01 -21.15 13.36
N THR A 367 25.39 -21.46 14.49
CA THR A 367 25.84 -22.58 15.35
C THR A 367 25.44 -23.92 14.72
N ASP A 368 26.16 -24.99 15.04
CA ASP A 368 25.95 -26.33 14.45
C ASP A 368 24.59 -26.95 14.81
N ASP A 369 23.93 -26.47 15.87
CA ASP A 369 22.62 -26.90 16.34
C ASP A 369 21.45 -26.24 15.64
N VAL A 370 21.71 -25.26 14.75
CA VAL A 370 20.67 -24.56 13.98
C VAL A 370 20.22 -25.44 12.81
N ASP A 371 18.98 -25.88 12.87
CA ASP A 371 18.33 -26.67 11.83
C ASP A 371 17.42 -25.76 10.95
N LEU A 372 17.83 -25.56 9.68
CA LEU A 372 17.07 -24.75 8.72
C LEU A 372 15.72 -25.37 8.38
N HIS A 373 15.60 -26.70 8.42
CA HIS A 373 14.34 -27.39 8.21
C HIS A 373 13.33 -27.07 9.34
N MET A 374 13.79 -27.05 10.58
CA MET A 374 12.93 -26.67 11.71
C MET A 374 12.52 -25.20 11.64
N ILE A 375 13.39 -24.31 11.18
CA ILE A 375 13.02 -22.90 10.93
C ILE A 375 11.95 -22.82 9.84
N ALA A 376 12.11 -23.54 8.73
CA ALA A 376 11.13 -23.60 7.64
C ALA A 376 9.76 -24.13 8.11
N LYS A 377 9.74 -25.14 9.00
CA LYS A 377 8.51 -25.64 9.63
C LYS A 377 7.80 -24.58 10.48
N ARG A 378 8.56 -23.73 11.17
CA ARG A 378 8.03 -22.69 12.08
C ARG A 378 7.67 -21.39 11.39
N THR A 379 7.90 -21.28 10.09
CA THR A 379 7.62 -20.09 9.29
C THR A 379 6.64 -20.37 8.13
N PRO A 380 5.47 -21.02 8.38
CA PRO A 380 4.50 -21.25 7.33
C PRO A 380 3.96 -19.92 6.80
N GLY A 381 3.79 -19.83 5.48
CA GLY A 381 3.29 -18.63 4.80
C GLY A 381 4.30 -17.48 4.72
N PHE A 382 5.53 -17.64 5.18
CA PHE A 382 6.58 -16.63 4.99
C PHE A 382 7.04 -16.61 3.55
N THR A 383 7.22 -15.39 3.05
CA THR A 383 7.82 -15.15 1.74
C THR A 383 9.35 -15.22 1.81
N GLY A 384 10.00 -15.24 0.65
CA GLY A 384 11.47 -15.19 0.59
C GLY A 384 12.06 -13.95 1.29
N ALA A 385 11.38 -12.81 1.19
CA ALA A 385 11.79 -11.58 1.88
C ALA A 385 11.64 -11.69 3.41
N ASP A 386 10.58 -12.34 3.91
CA ASP A 386 10.38 -12.55 5.34
C ASP A 386 11.47 -13.47 5.91
N LEU A 387 11.79 -14.56 5.20
CA LEU A 387 12.84 -15.52 5.60
C LEU A 387 14.24 -14.87 5.61
N ALA A 388 14.54 -14.05 4.60
CA ALA A 388 15.77 -13.27 4.57
C ALA A 388 15.84 -12.29 5.75
N ASN A 389 14.71 -11.65 6.07
CA ASN A 389 14.60 -10.74 7.21
C ASN A 389 14.76 -11.47 8.56
N VAL A 390 14.23 -12.68 8.73
CA VAL A 390 14.45 -13.49 9.94
C VAL A 390 15.93 -13.70 10.19
N LEU A 391 16.67 -14.17 9.17
CA LEU A 391 18.11 -14.40 9.31
C LEU A 391 18.91 -13.12 9.52
N ASN A 392 18.46 -12.02 8.95
CA ASN A 392 19.08 -10.71 9.18
C ASN A 392 18.80 -10.18 10.61
N GLU A 393 17.56 -10.29 11.09
CA GLU A 393 17.21 -9.91 12.47
C GLU A 393 17.94 -10.78 13.49
N ALA A 394 18.08 -12.09 13.23
CA ALA A 394 18.86 -12.98 14.07
C ALA A 394 20.34 -12.54 14.16
N ALA A 395 20.95 -12.18 13.03
CA ALA A 395 22.30 -11.66 13.00
C ALA A 395 22.44 -10.33 13.77
N LEU A 396 21.47 -9.42 13.64
CA LEU A 396 21.45 -8.16 14.39
C LEU A 396 21.29 -8.39 15.90
N LEU A 397 20.49 -9.37 16.30
CA LEU A 397 20.32 -9.75 17.72
C LEU A 397 21.61 -10.32 18.29
N THR A 398 22.25 -11.22 17.55
CA THR A 398 23.53 -11.81 17.90
C THR A 398 24.60 -10.74 18.09
N ALA A 399 24.75 -9.83 17.13
CA ALA A 399 25.69 -8.72 17.23
C ALA A 399 25.41 -7.81 18.45
N ARG A 400 24.12 -7.56 18.75
CA ARG A 400 23.71 -6.75 19.92
C ARG A 400 24.06 -7.41 21.26
N SER A 401 24.05 -8.75 21.31
CA SER A 401 24.45 -9.52 22.51
C SER A 401 25.96 -9.73 22.61
N ASN A 402 26.76 -9.20 21.69
CA ASN A 402 28.21 -9.42 21.57
C ASN A 402 28.58 -10.89 21.43
N ALA A 403 27.73 -11.71 20.79
CA ALA A 403 28.03 -13.07 20.42
C ALA A 403 28.53 -13.13 18.95
N ASP A 404 29.34 -14.14 18.65
CA ASP A 404 29.94 -14.32 17.32
C ASP A 404 29.15 -15.27 16.41
N LEU A 405 28.31 -16.15 17.01
CA LEU A 405 27.52 -17.16 16.31
C LEU A 405 26.05 -16.94 16.55
N ILE A 406 25.27 -17.11 15.51
CA ILE A 406 23.80 -17.02 15.54
C ILE A 406 23.27 -18.36 16.09
N ASP A 407 22.65 -18.32 17.25
CA ASP A 407 22.04 -19.46 17.92
C ASP A 407 20.53 -19.56 17.69
N ASN A 408 19.92 -20.67 18.12
CA ASN A 408 18.48 -20.88 18.03
C ASN A 408 17.66 -19.81 18.78
N ARG A 409 18.17 -19.23 19.87
CA ARG A 409 17.49 -18.17 20.62
C ARG A 409 17.37 -16.89 19.82
N ALA A 410 18.45 -16.53 19.11
CA ALA A 410 18.44 -15.35 18.24
C ALA A 410 17.45 -15.52 17.08
N ILE A 411 17.37 -16.75 16.54
CA ILE A 411 16.43 -17.09 15.46
C ILE A 411 14.98 -17.06 15.97
N ASP A 412 14.71 -17.62 17.13
CA ASP A 412 13.38 -17.62 17.74
C ASP A 412 12.87 -16.20 18.00
N GLU A 413 13.72 -15.36 18.58
CA GLU A 413 13.39 -13.94 18.79
C GLU A 413 13.23 -13.19 17.46
N ALA A 414 14.00 -13.56 16.43
CA ALA A 414 13.87 -12.98 15.09
C ALA A 414 12.53 -13.36 14.43
N ILE A 415 12.12 -14.61 14.48
CA ILE A 415 10.82 -15.09 14.01
C ILE A 415 9.70 -14.31 14.71
N ASP A 416 9.75 -14.23 16.04
CA ASP A 416 8.78 -13.48 16.83
C ASP A 416 8.71 -12.01 16.44
N ARG A 417 9.86 -11.39 16.11
CA ARG A 417 9.91 -9.98 15.65
C ARG A 417 9.28 -9.77 14.28
N VAL A 418 9.48 -10.70 13.39
CA VAL A 418 8.89 -10.62 12.05
C VAL A 418 7.38 -10.81 12.13
N ILE A 419 6.88 -11.74 12.97
CA ILE A 419 5.43 -12.01 13.13
C ILE A 419 4.73 -10.90 13.92
N ALA A 420 5.23 -10.60 15.12
CA ALA A 420 4.53 -9.79 16.12
C ALA A 420 5.18 -8.42 16.38
N GLY A 421 6.34 -8.16 15.78
CA GLY A 421 7.12 -6.95 16.00
C GLY A 421 8.04 -7.02 17.23
N PRO A 422 8.81 -5.96 17.47
CA PRO A 422 9.76 -5.93 18.59
C PRO A 422 9.05 -5.91 19.95
N GLN A 423 9.67 -6.56 20.94
CA GLN A 423 9.21 -6.54 22.33
C GLN A 423 9.26 -5.12 22.91
N LYS A 424 8.17 -4.69 23.56
CA LYS A 424 8.07 -3.38 24.22
C LYS A 424 8.51 -3.46 25.68
N ARG A 425 9.81 -3.40 25.93
CA ARG A 425 10.39 -3.47 27.28
C ARG A 425 10.01 -2.31 28.18
N THR A 426 9.59 -1.18 27.65
CA THR A 426 9.19 0.01 28.41
C THR A 426 7.72 0.00 28.84
N ARG A 427 6.93 -0.92 28.32
CA ARG A 427 5.52 -1.08 28.68
C ARG A 427 5.40 -1.99 29.91
N VAL A 428 5.45 -1.40 31.09
CA VAL A 428 5.20 -2.14 32.33
C VAL A 428 3.69 -2.35 32.44
N MET A 429 3.26 -3.61 32.32
CA MET A 429 1.88 -3.99 32.65
C MET A 429 1.71 -4.07 34.17
N ASN A 430 0.58 -3.62 34.69
CA ASN A 430 0.23 -3.84 36.06
C ASN A 430 -0.11 -5.33 36.30
N ASP A 431 -0.13 -5.77 37.54
CA ASP A 431 -0.37 -7.17 37.88
C ASP A 431 -1.76 -7.66 37.44
N HIS A 432 -2.75 -6.77 37.44
CA HIS A 432 -4.10 -7.07 36.97
C HIS A 432 -4.11 -7.33 35.45
N ASP A 433 -3.50 -6.45 34.66
CA ASP A 433 -3.44 -6.61 33.19
C ASP A 433 -2.62 -7.85 32.81
N LYS A 434 -1.53 -8.17 33.55
CA LYS A 434 -0.78 -9.40 33.37
C LYS A 434 -1.65 -10.64 33.60
N LEU A 435 -2.43 -10.62 34.68
CA LEU A 435 -3.33 -11.71 35.02
C LEU A 435 -4.42 -11.88 33.96
N VAL A 436 -5.05 -10.80 33.53
CA VAL A 436 -6.07 -10.83 32.46
C VAL A 436 -5.48 -11.37 31.17
N THR A 437 -4.29 -10.89 30.78
CA THR A 437 -3.60 -11.37 29.56
C THR A 437 -3.23 -12.86 29.66
N ALA A 438 -2.77 -13.33 30.81
CA ALA A 438 -2.42 -14.74 31.01
C ALA A 438 -3.62 -15.67 30.84
N TYR A 439 -4.78 -15.29 31.36
CA TYR A 439 -6.02 -16.06 31.16
C TYR A 439 -6.55 -15.93 29.73
N HIS A 440 -6.43 -14.77 29.12
CA HIS A 440 -6.83 -14.54 27.72
C HIS A 440 -6.03 -15.43 26.76
N GLU A 441 -4.71 -15.35 26.80
CA GLU A 441 -3.82 -16.20 25.97
C GLU A 441 -3.94 -17.68 26.33
N GLY A 442 -4.10 -17.96 27.64
CA GLY A 442 -4.38 -19.31 28.11
C GLY A 442 -5.70 -19.88 27.57
N GLY A 443 -6.72 -19.03 27.41
CA GLY A 443 -8.00 -19.39 26.81
C GLY A 443 -7.88 -19.80 25.36
N HIS A 444 -7.15 -19.04 24.56
CA HIS A 444 -6.83 -19.39 23.18
C HIS A 444 -6.06 -20.70 23.11
N ALA A 445 -4.98 -20.83 23.86
CA ALA A 445 -4.11 -22.00 23.86
C ALA A 445 -4.86 -23.27 24.28
N LEU A 446 -5.69 -23.19 25.31
CA LEU A 446 -6.45 -24.35 25.79
C LEU A 446 -7.56 -24.77 24.82
N CYS A 447 -8.25 -23.81 24.19
CA CYS A 447 -9.21 -24.12 23.12
C CYS A 447 -8.50 -24.82 21.97
N ALA A 448 -7.35 -24.31 21.50
CA ALA A 448 -6.59 -24.95 20.44
C ALA A 448 -6.15 -26.37 20.83
N ALA A 449 -5.69 -26.59 22.06
CA ALA A 449 -5.28 -27.90 22.55
C ALA A 449 -6.43 -28.92 22.69
N ALA A 450 -7.66 -28.44 22.97
CA ALA A 450 -8.83 -29.30 23.15
C ALA A 450 -9.55 -29.64 21.83
N LEU A 451 -9.44 -28.79 20.81
CA LEU A 451 -10.06 -28.95 19.50
C LEU A 451 -9.28 -29.98 18.65
N ARG A 452 -9.98 -30.59 17.68
CA ARG A 452 -9.39 -31.69 16.87
C ARG A 452 -8.72 -31.21 15.59
N TYR A 453 -9.24 -30.16 14.98
CA TYR A 453 -8.81 -29.69 13.67
C TYR A 453 -7.95 -28.41 13.75
N THR A 454 -7.66 -27.98 14.96
CA THR A 454 -6.75 -26.84 15.21
C THR A 454 -5.30 -27.29 15.14
N ASP A 455 -4.43 -26.45 14.65
CA ASP A 455 -2.99 -26.70 14.63
C ASP A 455 -2.40 -26.68 16.04
N PRO A 456 -1.22 -27.32 16.28
CA PRO A 456 -0.59 -27.36 17.58
C PRO A 456 -0.18 -25.98 18.07
N VAL A 457 -0.33 -25.77 19.39
CA VAL A 457 0.17 -24.58 20.06
C VAL A 457 1.67 -24.74 20.29
N THR A 458 2.46 -23.90 19.64
CA THR A 458 3.92 -23.96 19.73
C THR A 458 4.50 -22.96 20.72
N LYS A 459 3.77 -21.89 21.03
CA LYS A 459 4.24 -20.86 21.96
C LYS A 459 3.07 -20.05 22.51
N VAL A 460 3.14 -19.70 23.78
CA VAL A 460 2.24 -18.75 24.45
C VAL A 460 3.07 -17.73 25.22
N THR A 461 2.78 -16.45 25.06
CA THR A 461 3.52 -15.40 25.77
C THR A 461 2.60 -14.26 26.17
N ILE A 462 2.89 -13.69 27.34
CA ILE A 462 2.25 -12.48 27.85
C ILE A 462 3.15 -11.24 27.73
N LEU A 463 4.27 -11.37 27.01
CA LEU A 463 5.16 -10.24 26.75
C LEU A 463 4.59 -9.36 25.64
N PRO A 464 4.43 -8.05 25.88
CA PRO A 464 3.84 -7.15 24.90
C PRO A 464 4.75 -6.95 23.68
N ARG A 465 4.18 -7.18 22.49
CA ARG A 465 4.83 -6.97 21.20
C ARG A 465 3.95 -6.12 20.28
N GLY A 466 4.53 -5.21 19.54
CA GLY A 466 3.79 -4.38 18.61
C GLY A 466 2.56 -3.71 19.27
N ARG A 467 1.35 -4.10 18.89
CA ARG A 467 0.07 -3.65 19.48
C ARG A 467 -0.52 -4.66 20.46
N ALA A 468 -0.07 -5.91 20.44
CA ALA A 468 -0.58 -6.97 21.28
C ALA A 468 0.02 -6.90 22.69
N LEU A 469 -0.76 -7.33 23.68
CA LEU A 469 -0.32 -7.48 25.09
C LEU A 469 0.30 -8.84 25.34
N GLY A 470 -0.12 -9.86 24.59
CA GLY A 470 0.40 -11.20 24.53
C GLY A 470 0.09 -11.78 23.16
N TYR A 471 0.47 -13.03 22.92
CA TYR A 471 0.00 -13.80 21.77
C TYR A 471 0.17 -15.29 21.98
N THR A 472 -0.74 -16.04 21.36
CA THR A 472 -0.71 -17.49 21.28
C THR A 472 -0.35 -17.89 19.86
N MET A 473 0.75 -18.61 19.68
CA MET A 473 1.22 -19.07 18.38
C MET A 473 0.74 -20.48 18.13
N VAL A 474 -0.08 -20.62 17.09
CA VAL A 474 -0.58 -21.89 16.57
C VAL A 474 -0.03 -22.03 15.17
N LEU A 475 0.77 -23.05 14.92
CA LEU A 475 1.44 -23.25 13.64
C LEU A 475 0.98 -24.54 12.98
N PRO A 476 0.64 -24.52 11.69
CA PRO A 476 0.32 -25.72 10.94
C PRO A 476 1.55 -26.62 10.84
N THR A 477 1.34 -27.92 10.98
CA THR A 477 2.39 -28.94 10.82
C THR A 477 2.79 -29.14 9.35
N GLU A 478 1.87 -28.83 8.43
CA GLU A 478 2.03 -28.98 6.98
C GLU A 478 1.40 -27.76 6.27
N ASP A 479 1.90 -27.45 5.08
CA ASP A 479 1.29 -26.42 4.24
C ASP A 479 -0.07 -26.90 3.73
N ARG A 480 -1.11 -26.04 3.84
CA ARG A 480 -2.48 -26.35 3.47
C ARG A 480 -2.97 -25.43 2.40
N TYR A 481 -3.52 -26.00 1.34
CA TYR A 481 -4.12 -25.26 0.22
C TYR A 481 -5.61 -24.99 0.38
N SER A 482 -6.28 -25.68 1.34
CA SER A 482 -7.72 -25.52 1.62
C SER A 482 -8.00 -25.74 3.09
N LYS A 483 -9.10 -25.13 3.56
CA LYS A 483 -9.66 -25.38 4.91
C LYS A 483 -11.02 -26.05 4.81
N THR A 484 -11.21 -27.08 5.61
CA THR A 484 -12.51 -27.71 5.75
C THR A 484 -13.44 -26.86 6.62
N ARG A 485 -14.76 -27.12 6.52
CA ARG A 485 -15.75 -26.46 7.38
C ARG A 485 -15.46 -26.64 8.87
N ASN A 486 -15.05 -27.85 9.28
CA ASN A 486 -14.75 -28.13 10.68
C ASN A 486 -13.49 -27.38 11.17
N GLN A 487 -12.47 -27.23 10.31
CA GLN A 487 -11.30 -26.39 10.63
C GLN A 487 -11.70 -24.92 10.83
N ILE A 488 -12.56 -24.38 9.96
CA ILE A 488 -13.03 -23.01 10.10
C ILE A 488 -13.84 -22.84 11.40
N LEU A 489 -14.70 -23.82 11.75
CA LEU A 489 -15.43 -23.77 13.00
C LEU A 489 -14.51 -23.84 14.23
N ASP A 490 -13.46 -24.67 14.18
CA ASP A 490 -12.46 -24.73 15.24
C ASP A 490 -11.68 -23.41 15.37
N ASP A 491 -11.34 -22.78 14.24
CA ASP A 491 -10.72 -21.45 14.24
C ASP A 491 -11.61 -20.39 14.93
N LEU A 492 -12.94 -20.46 14.72
CA LEU A 492 -13.87 -19.56 15.40
C LEU A 492 -13.87 -19.79 16.91
N VAL A 493 -13.90 -21.05 17.35
CA VAL A 493 -13.83 -21.41 18.79
C VAL A 493 -12.53 -20.96 19.41
N TYR A 494 -11.41 -21.21 18.73
CA TYR A 494 -10.11 -20.72 19.12
C TYR A 494 -10.09 -19.18 19.31
N ALA A 495 -10.60 -18.45 18.32
CA ALA A 495 -10.66 -16.99 18.38
C ALA A 495 -11.51 -16.46 19.54
N MET A 496 -12.59 -17.15 19.91
CA MET A 496 -13.43 -16.77 21.05
C MET A 496 -12.83 -17.16 22.41
N GLY A 497 -11.85 -18.07 22.44
CA GLY A 497 -11.27 -18.65 23.66
C GLY A 497 -10.75 -17.64 24.66
N GLY A 498 -10.02 -16.60 24.22
CA GLY A 498 -9.48 -15.55 25.07
C GLY A 498 -10.58 -14.75 25.79
N ARG A 499 -11.56 -14.27 25.03
CA ARG A 499 -12.69 -13.53 25.60
C ARG A 499 -13.49 -14.37 26.58
N VAL A 500 -13.78 -15.60 26.22
CA VAL A 500 -14.57 -16.51 27.07
C VAL A 500 -13.80 -16.84 28.36
N ALA A 501 -12.48 -16.96 28.31
CA ALA A 501 -11.65 -17.13 29.52
C ALA A 501 -11.80 -15.93 30.47
N GLU A 502 -11.77 -14.70 29.95
CA GLU A 502 -12.01 -13.50 30.75
C GLU A 502 -13.43 -13.50 31.39
N GLU A 503 -14.45 -13.89 30.63
CA GLU A 503 -15.84 -13.97 31.12
C GLU A 503 -16.00 -15.02 32.24
N ILE A 504 -15.39 -16.18 32.10
CA ILE A 504 -15.45 -17.23 33.12
C ILE A 504 -14.71 -16.84 34.40
N VAL A 505 -13.53 -16.22 34.25
CA VAL A 505 -12.63 -15.98 35.41
C VAL A 505 -12.96 -14.69 36.11
N PHE A 506 -13.13 -13.60 35.37
CA PHE A 506 -13.29 -12.25 35.91
C PHE A 506 -14.74 -11.77 35.86
N ARG A 507 -15.60 -12.38 35.05
CA ARG A 507 -16.99 -11.97 34.78
C ARG A 507 -17.11 -10.54 34.23
N ASP A 508 -15.99 -9.99 33.74
CA ASP A 508 -15.87 -8.65 33.20
C ASP A 508 -14.87 -8.67 32.04
N PRO A 509 -15.36 -8.90 30.79
CA PRO A 509 -14.50 -9.01 29.64
C PRO A 509 -13.91 -7.69 29.24
N SER A 510 -12.64 -7.69 28.86
CA SER A 510 -11.90 -6.50 28.43
C SER A 510 -12.08 -6.20 26.94
N THR A 511 -11.54 -5.06 26.49
CA THR A 511 -11.48 -4.69 25.06
C THR A 511 -10.37 -5.42 24.31
N GLY A 512 -9.57 -6.24 24.99
CA GLY A 512 -8.43 -6.98 24.41
C GLY A 512 -8.84 -7.87 23.22
N ALA A 513 -10.01 -8.54 23.36
CA ALA A 513 -10.55 -9.44 22.34
C ALA A 513 -11.09 -8.76 21.06
N SER A 514 -10.93 -7.45 20.89
CA SER A 514 -11.51 -6.74 19.71
C SER A 514 -11.02 -7.26 18.38
N ASN A 515 -9.73 -7.61 18.27
CA ASN A 515 -9.13 -8.16 17.06
C ASN A 515 -9.60 -9.59 16.78
N ASP A 516 -9.77 -10.39 17.84
CA ASP A 516 -10.23 -11.78 17.73
C ASP A 516 -11.69 -11.83 17.27
N ILE A 517 -12.53 -10.95 17.81
CA ILE A 517 -13.92 -10.79 17.38
C ILE A 517 -13.97 -10.33 15.91
N GLN A 518 -13.09 -9.40 15.49
CA GLN A 518 -13.02 -8.95 14.10
C GLN A 518 -12.64 -10.09 13.15
N LYS A 519 -11.60 -10.86 13.49
CA LYS A 519 -11.16 -12.02 12.70
C LYS A 519 -12.24 -13.10 12.62
N ALA A 520 -12.81 -13.46 13.77
CA ALA A 520 -13.89 -14.45 13.85
C ALA A 520 -15.11 -14.02 13.03
N SER A 521 -15.53 -12.74 13.12
CA SER A 521 -16.67 -12.22 12.35
C SER A 521 -16.39 -12.23 10.85
N SER A 522 -15.18 -11.88 10.41
CA SER A 522 -14.80 -11.93 8.99
C SER A 522 -14.79 -13.37 8.47
N GLN A 523 -14.26 -14.31 9.24
CA GLN A 523 -14.17 -15.71 8.88
C GLN A 523 -15.55 -16.38 8.85
N ALA A 524 -16.41 -16.10 9.84
CA ALA A 524 -17.78 -16.58 9.84
C ALA A 524 -18.59 -16.03 8.65
N ARG A 525 -18.37 -14.75 8.29
CA ARG A 525 -18.99 -14.16 7.12
C ARG A 525 -18.52 -14.82 5.83
N ALA A 526 -17.21 -15.04 5.66
CA ALA A 526 -16.65 -15.74 4.50
C ALA A 526 -17.21 -17.17 4.37
N LEU A 527 -17.35 -17.90 5.49
CA LEU A 527 -17.96 -19.25 5.51
C LEU A 527 -19.37 -19.24 4.91
N VAL A 528 -20.17 -18.20 5.21
CA VAL A 528 -21.56 -18.08 4.72
C VAL A 528 -21.61 -17.50 3.30
N THR A 529 -20.82 -16.44 3.00
CA THR A 529 -21.01 -15.65 1.76
C THR A 529 -20.07 -16.05 0.63
N GLU A 530 -18.93 -16.67 0.93
CA GLU A 530 -17.92 -17.02 -0.07
C GLU A 530 -17.84 -18.53 -0.30
N TYR A 531 -17.84 -19.31 0.80
CA TYR A 531 -17.63 -20.75 0.71
C TYR A 531 -18.93 -21.58 0.61
N GLY A 532 -20.11 -20.93 0.78
CA GLY A 532 -21.40 -21.61 0.69
C GLY A 532 -21.61 -22.71 1.74
N MET A 533 -20.95 -22.61 2.91
CA MET A 533 -20.97 -23.62 3.96
C MET A 533 -22.06 -23.36 5.04
N SER A 534 -23.20 -22.80 4.64
CA SER A 534 -24.37 -22.56 5.50
C SER A 534 -25.58 -23.31 4.95
N ASP A 535 -26.35 -23.96 5.82
CA ASP A 535 -27.57 -24.70 5.43
C ASP A 535 -28.70 -23.77 4.98
N ARG A 536 -28.77 -22.56 5.52
CA ARG A 536 -29.84 -21.59 5.23
C ARG A 536 -29.58 -20.75 3.98
N VAL A 537 -28.31 -20.43 3.70
CA VAL A 537 -27.91 -19.64 2.52
C VAL A 537 -27.63 -20.55 1.33
N GLY A 538 -27.08 -21.73 1.58
CA GLY A 538 -26.78 -22.71 0.54
C GLY A 538 -25.51 -22.44 -0.24
N ASN A 539 -25.33 -23.18 -1.33
CA ASN A 539 -24.13 -23.13 -2.18
C ASN A 539 -24.18 -21.92 -3.14
N VAL A 540 -24.26 -20.72 -2.59
CA VAL A 540 -24.31 -19.47 -3.35
C VAL A 540 -23.17 -18.57 -2.89
N ARG A 541 -22.41 -18.02 -3.83
CA ARG A 541 -21.44 -16.97 -3.55
C ARG A 541 -22.15 -15.62 -3.54
N LEU A 542 -22.15 -14.96 -2.40
CA LEU A 542 -22.82 -13.68 -2.16
C LEU A 542 -21.85 -12.50 -2.07
N SER A 543 -20.54 -12.75 -2.03
CA SER A 543 -19.55 -11.69 -2.11
C SER A 543 -19.64 -11.05 -3.49
N ALA A 544 -19.80 -9.73 -3.55
CA ALA A 544 -19.64 -9.02 -4.80
C ALA A 544 -18.18 -9.24 -5.25
N ASP A 545 -17.99 -9.87 -6.42
CA ASP A 545 -16.72 -9.81 -7.08
C ASP A 545 -16.46 -8.34 -7.42
N ASP A 546 -15.47 -7.72 -6.79
CA ASP A 546 -14.96 -6.41 -7.20
C ASP A 546 -14.43 -6.45 -8.65
N SER A 547 -14.40 -7.61 -9.25
CA SER A 547 -13.82 -7.92 -10.55
C SER A 547 -14.83 -8.42 -11.59
N ASP A 548 -16.15 -8.16 -11.46
CA ASP A 548 -17.05 -8.50 -12.57
C ASP A 548 -16.77 -7.59 -13.78
N PRO A 549 -16.09 -8.12 -14.83
CA PRO A 549 -15.70 -7.32 -15.99
C PRO A 549 -16.91 -6.86 -16.80
N MET A 550 -18.09 -7.40 -16.52
CA MET A 550 -19.28 -7.18 -17.33
C MET A 550 -20.15 -6.05 -16.80
N THR A 551 -20.04 -5.69 -15.54
CA THR A 551 -20.84 -4.61 -14.98
C THR A 551 -20.17 -3.26 -15.00
N GLY A 552 -18.86 -3.12 -15.30
CA GLY A 552 -18.15 -1.86 -15.67
C GLY A 552 -18.46 -0.57 -14.88
N TYR A 553 -19.36 -0.63 -13.93
CA TYR A 553 -19.83 0.45 -13.09
C TYR A 553 -19.47 0.19 -11.63
N GLY A 554 -18.20 0.30 -11.32
CA GLY A 554 -17.76 0.59 -9.96
C GLY A 554 -18.25 2.01 -9.61
N THR A 555 -19.53 2.16 -9.33
CA THR A 555 -20.03 3.38 -8.71
C THR A 555 -19.44 3.44 -7.32
N GLY A 556 -18.64 4.45 -7.03
CA GLY A 556 -18.04 4.74 -5.72
C GLY A 556 -19.04 5.12 -4.61
N ARG A 557 -20.19 4.46 -4.61
CA ARG A 557 -21.09 4.30 -3.49
C ARG A 557 -20.82 2.91 -2.94
N GLY A 558 -20.50 2.82 -1.68
CA GLY A 558 -20.14 1.61 -0.94
C GLY A 558 -20.85 0.38 -1.50
N ALA A 559 -20.09 -0.70 -1.74
CA ALA A 559 -20.51 -1.89 -2.48
C ALA A 559 -21.98 -2.18 -2.26
N GLU A 560 -22.82 -1.90 -3.26
CA GLU A 560 -24.22 -2.29 -3.21
C GLU A 560 -24.24 -3.81 -3.11
N ARG A 561 -24.86 -4.33 -2.06
CA ARG A 561 -25.02 -5.76 -1.84
C ARG A 561 -25.69 -6.35 -3.07
N ALA A 562 -25.07 -7.35 -3.67
CA ALA A 562 -25.60 -8.04 -4.86
C ALA A 562 -26.82 -8.92 -4.54
N TYR A 563 -27.39 -8.83 -3.33
CA TYR A 563 -28.48 -9.68 -2.84
C TYR A 563 -29.50 -8.89 -2.01
N SER A 564 -30.72 -9.43 -1.88
CA SER A 564 -31.86 -8.77 -1.22
C SER A 564 -31.62 -8.52 0.28
N ASP A 565 -32.39 -7.58 0.86
CA ASP A 565 -32.32 -7.28 2.29
C ASP A 565 -32.79 -8.46 3.15
N GLU A 566 -33.70 -9.29 2.64
CA GLU A 566 -34.14 -10.53 3.32
C GLU A 566 -32.95 -11.48 3.42
N LEU A 567 -32.20 -11.71 2.34
CA LEU A 567 -31.07 -12.61 2.34
C LEU A 567 -29.92 -12.02 3.20
N ALA A 568 -29.74 -10.70 3.21
CA ALA A 568 -28.81 -10.03 4.11
C ALA A 568 -29.15 -10.32 5.59
N SER A 569 -30.42 -10.25 5.96
CA SER A 569 -30.87 -10.60 7.31
C SER A 569 -30.57 -12.06 7.65
N VAL A 570 -30.75 -12.99 6.70
CA VAL A 570 -30.37 -14.40 6.91
C VAL A 570 -28.88 -14.57 7.12
N VAL A 571 -28.06 -13.91 6.29
CA VAL A 571 -26.59 -13.94 6.44
C VAL A 571 -26.17 -13.42 7.83
N ASP A 572 -26.73 -12.29 8.27
CA ASP A 572 -26.38 -11.73 9.59
C ASP A 572 -26.83 -12.65 10.75
N GLN A 573 -27.96 -13.34 10.60
CA GLN A 573 -28.43 -14.34 11.58
C GLN A 573 -27.50 -15.56 11.62
N GLU A 574 -27.07 -16.08 10.45
CA GLU A 574 -26.16 -17.21 10.35
C GLU A 574 -24.78 -16.87 10.95
N VAL A 575 -24.19 -15.72 10.59
CA VAL A 575 -22.93 -15.25 11.15
C VAL A 575 -23.02 -15.16 12.67
N ARG A 576 -24.10 -14.58 13.20
CA ARG A 576 -24.32 -14.50 14.63
C ARG A 576 -24.45 -15.87 15.28
N ALA A 577 -25.23 -16.78 14.69
CA ALA A 577 -25.41 -18.14 15.20
C ALA A 577 -24.08 -18.93 15.24
N LEU A 578 -23.20 -18.76 14.22
CA LEU A 578 -21.88 -19.35 14.20
C LEU A 578 -21.02 -18.86 15.35
N LEU A 579 -20.98 -17.53 15.58
CA LEU A 579 -20.22 -16.94 16.67
C LEU A 579 -20.77 -17.29 18.04
N ASP A 580 -22.09 -17.34 18.22
CA ASP A 580 -22.75 -17.73 19.48
C ASP A 580 -22.46 -19.22 19.78
N ASN A 581 -22.46 -20.09 18.76
CA ASN A 581 -22.09 -21.49 18.90
C ASN A 581 -20.61 -21.66 19.26
N ALA A 582 -19.72 -20.94 18.57
CA ALA A 582 -18.29 -20.96 18.87
C ALA A 582 -18.00 -20.49 20.31
N THR A 583 -18.69 -19.44 20.76
CA THR A 583 -18.60 -18.94 22.13
C THR A 583 -19.06 -19.99 23.15
N ARG A 584 -20.17 -20.68 22.87
CA ARG A 584 -20.70 -21.74 23.75
C ARG A 584 -19.73 -22.91 23.82
N GLU A 585 -19.19 -23.35 22.69
CA GLU A 585 -18.23 -24.45 22.63
C GLU A 585 -16.94 -24.08 23.37
N ALA A 586 -16.39 -22.87 23.18
CA ALA A 586 -15.28 -22.37 23.96
C ALA A 586 -15.57 -22.36 25.48
N TRP A 587 -16.76 -21.93 25.87
CA TRP A 587 -17.21 -21.96 27.27
C TRP A 587 -17.23 -23.38 27.84
N GLU A 588 -17.73 -24.36 27.09
CA GLU A 588 -17.75 -25.76 27.51
C GLU A 588 -16.32 -26.31 27.66
N ILE A 589 -15.44 -26.08 26.68
CA ILE A 589 -14.04 -26.49 26.71
C ILE A 589 -13.32 -25.93 27.94
N LEU A 590 -13.41 -24.62 28.14
CA LEU A 590 -12.71 -23.94 29.24
C LEU A 590 -13.26 -24.31 30.60
N THR A 591 -14.56 -24.58 30.72
CA THR A 591 -15.19 -25.03 31.97
C THR A 591 -14.78 -26.46 32.31
N LYS A 592 -14.79 -27.38 31.32
CA LYS A 592 -14.36 -28.75 31.51
C LYS A 592 -12.89 -28.86 31.90
N ASN A 593 -12.06 -27.96 31.38
CA ASN A 593 -10.60 -27.95 31.57
C ASN A 593 -10.13 -26.82 32.50
N ARG A 594 -10.98 -26.31 33.40
CA ARG A 594 -10.67 -25.16 34.25
C ARG A 594 -9.36 -25.30 35.05
N ALA A 595 -9.08 -26.47 35.59
CA ALA A 595 -7.85 -26.71 36.35
C ALA A 595 -6.59 -26.57 35.46
N VAL A 596 -6.69 -26.95 34.18
CA VAL A 596 -5.58 -26.82 33.23
C VAL A 596 -5.40 -25.34 32.86
N LEU A 597 -6.50 -24.57 32.67
CA LEU A 597 -6.46 -23.14 32.42
C LEU A 597 -5.78 -22.38 33.57
N ASP A 598 -6.15 -22.69 34.81
CA ASP A 598 -5.57 -22.02 35.98
C ASP A 598 -4.06 -22.35 36.11
N ARG A 599 -3.65 -23.61 35.86
CA ARG A 599 -2.24 -24.03 35.86
C ARG A 599 -1.46 -23.31 34.73
N LEU A 600 -2.02 -23.25 33.53
CA LEU A 600 -1.42 -22.55 32.39
C LEU A 600 -1.22 -21.06 32.67
N ALA A 601 -2.26 -20.38 33.19
CA ALA A 601 -2.17 -18.98 33.55
C ALA A 601 -1.13 -18.71 34.64
N GLN A 602 -1.07 -19.56 35.65
CA GLN A 602 -0.06 -19.44 36.70
C GLN A 602 1.37 -19.59 36.15
N ARG A 603 1.61 -20.58 35.29
CA ARG A 603 2.94 -20.76 34.65
C ARG A 603 3.30 -19.58 33.77
N LEU A 604 2.32 -19.02 33.04
CA LEU A 604 2.54 -17.78 32.23
C LEU A 604 2.90 -16.58 33.10
N LEU A 605 2.34 -16.45 34.29
CA LEU A 605 2.70 -15.38 35.21
C LEU A 605 4.12 -15.53 35.76
N GLU A 606 4.58 -16.77 35.97
CA GLU A 606 5.91 -17.09 36.49
C GLU A 606 7.01 -16.99 35.42
N GLU A 607 6.77 -17.51 34.22
CA GLU A 607 7.78 -17.65 33.15
C GLU A 607 7.60 -16.64 31.99
N GLU A 608 6.48 -15.93 31.94
CA GLU A 608 6.08 -14.94 30.92
C GLU A 608 5.97 -15.50 29.50
N THR A 609 6.64 -16.60 29.20
CA THR A 609 6.61 -17.29 27.89
C THR A 609 6.75 -18.81 28.11
N LEU A 610 5.89 -19.57 27.47
CA LEU A 610 5.95 -21.04 27.46
C LEU A 610 6.21 -21.53 26.05
N ASP A 611 7.16 -22.48 25.95
CA ASP A 611 7.52 -23.18 24.72
C ASP A 611 6.68 -24.44 24.49
N GLU A 612 6.86 -25.07 23.33
CA GLU A 612 6.12 -26.27 22.92
C GLU A 612 6.26 -27.44 23.92
N ALA A 613 7.46 -27.66 24.48
CA ALA A 613 7.71 -28.75 25.41
C ALA A 613 6.97 -28.53 26.74
N GLN A 614 7.00 -27.30 27.27
CA GLN A 614 6.31 -26.93 28.50
C GLN A 614 4.79 -26.98 28.31
N LEU A 615 4.30 -26.54 27.14
CA LEU A 615 2.88 -26.59 26.79
C LEU A 615 2.40 -28.04 26.65
N ALA A 616 3.18 -28.91 26.01
CA ALA A 616 2.85 -30.33 25.90
C ALA A 616 2.70 -31.02 27.28
N GLU A 617 3.52 -30.62 28.26
CA GLU A 617 3.39 -31.12 29.63
C GLU A 617 2.08 -30.63 30.28
N ILE A 618 1.75 -29.35 30.14
CA ILE A 618 0.54 -28.78 30.74
C ILE A 618 -0.72 -29.40 30.12
N PHE A 619 -0.69 -29.66 28.81
CA PHE A 619 -1.83 -30.15 28.03
C PHE A 619 -2.07 -31.66 28.12
N LYS A 620 -1.23 -32.43 28.83
CA LYS A 620 -1.44 -33.90 29.03
C LYS A 620 -2.81 -34.24 29.60
N ASP A 621 -3.33 -33.38 30.49
CA ASP A 621 -4.59 -33.60 31.18
C ASP A 621 -5.80 -32.95 30.47
N VAL A 622 -5.64 -32.43 29.24
CA VAL A 622 -6.71 -31.74 28.51
C VAL A 622 -7.76 -32.76 28.05
N ILE A 623 -9.00 -32.53 28.45
CA ILE A 623 -10.15 -33.23 27.95
C ILE A 623 -10.48 -32.68 26.57
N LYS A 624 -10.24 -33.48 25.53
CA LYS A 624 -10.51 -33.10 24.16
C LYS A 624 -12.02 -33.05 23.89
N GLN A 625 -12.40 -32.19 22.94
CA GLN A 625 -13.78 -32.05 22.51
C GLN A 625 -14.19 -33.23 21.65
N ASP A 626 -15.48 -33.61 21.74
CA ASP A 626 -16.05 -34.70 20.95
C ASP A 626 -16.06 -34.31 19.45
N GLU A 627 -16.08 -35.34 18.58
CA GLU A 627 -16.24 -35.12 17.15
C GLU A 627 -17.58 -34.44 16.84
N ARG A 628 -17.51 -33.39 15.98
CA ARG A 628 -18.74 -32.79 15.49
C ARG A 628 -19.54 -33.79 14.64
N PRO A 629 -20.88 -33.75 14.69
CA PRO A 629 -21.69 -34.58 13.81
C PRO A 629 -21.36 -34.24 12.34
N VAL A 630 -21.46 -35.28 11.50
CA VAL A 630 -21.26 -35.12 10.05
C VAL A 630 -22.23 -34.08 9.52
N TRP A 631 -21.72 -33.09 8.80
CA TRP A 631 -22.56 -32.08 8.17
C TRP A 631 -23.23 -32.63 6.93
N ASN A 632 -24.53 -32.82 7.01
CA ASN A 632 -25.38 -33.29 5.90
C ASN A 632 -26.13 -32.09 5.32
N TYR A 633 -25.58 -31.42 4.33
CA TYR A 633 -26.22 -30.31 3.63
C TYR A 633 -27.55 -30.78 3.03
N GLY A 634 -28.63 -30.13 3.42
CA GLY A 634 -29.95 -30.38 2.85
C GLY A 634 -30.65 -31.68 3.32
N ALA A 635 -30.30 -32.22 4.49
CA ALA A 635 -30.92 -33.44 5.02
C ALA A 635 -32.47 -33.35 5.16
N GLU A 636 -33.02 -32.14 5.29
CA GLU A 636 -34.45 -31.90 5.32
C GLU A 636 -35.11 -31.70 3.93
N GLY A 637 -34.29 -31.51 2.86
CA GLY A 637 -34.81 -31.21 1.50
C GLY A 637 -34.12 -31.88 0.34
N ALA A 638 -32.98 -32.50 0.53
CA ALA A 638 -32.19 -33.09 -0.53
C ALA A 638 -32.61 -34.54 -0.80
N VAL A 639 -32.97 -34.76 -2.04
CA VAL A 639 -33.04 -36.04 -2.76
C VAL A 639 -33.34 -37.25 -1.86
N GLN A 640 -34.59 -37.46 -1.54
CA GLN A 640 -35.06 -38.73 -0.96
C GLN A 640 -34.55 -39.90 -1.82
N GLY A 641 -33.58 -40.65 -1.30
CA GLY A 641 -33.05 -41.83 -1.94
C GLY A 641 -31.55 -41.80 -2.27
N ALA A 642 -30.81 -40.75 -2.01
CA ALA A 642 -29.37 -40.80 -2.12
C ALA A 642 -28.82 -41.61 -0.95
N VAL A 643 -28.29 -42.82 -1.22
CA VAL A 643 -27.50 -43.61 -0.27
C VAL A 643 -26.16 -42.85 -0.11
N MET A 644 -26.04 -42.02 0.91
CA MET A 644 -24.76 -41.49 1.31
C MET A 644 -23.94 -42.67 1.85
N GLY A 645 -22.84 -43.02 1.15
CA GLY A 645 -21.84 -43.92 1.69
C GLY A 645 -21.29 -43.38 3.00
N ASN A 646 -20.75 -44.24 3.87
CA ASN A 646 -20.04 -43.76 5.03
C ASN A 646 -18.93 -42.81 4.60
N PRO A 647 -18.73 -41.67 5.30
CA PRO A 647 -17.67 -40.76 4.99
C PRO A 647 -16.34 -41.48 5.03
N ILE A 648 -15.48 -41.25 4.05
CA ILE A 648 -14.11 -41.78 4.08
C ILE A 648 -13.42 -41.14 5.28
N ALA A 649 -12.91 -41.96 6.18
CA ALA A 649 -12.13 -41.48 7.31
C ALA A 649 -10.93 -40.69 6.74
N MET A 650 -10.86 -39.41 6.99
CA MET A 650 -9.67 -38.62 6.67
C MET A 650 -8.50 -39.18 7.52
N PRO A 651 -7.31 -39.40 6.94
CA PRO A 651 -6.16 -39.72 7.74
C PRO A 651 -5.95 -38.59 8.75
N LEU A 652 -6.07 -38.92 10.02
CA LEU A 652 -5.66 -37.98 11.08
C LEU A 652 -4.18 -37.73 10.86
N SER A 653 -3.77 -36.47 10.72
CA SER A 653 -2.37 -36.08 10.71
C SER A 653 -1.63 -36.83 11.82
N ASP A 654 -0.40 -37.29 11.57
CA ASP A 654 0.43 -38.25 12.34
C ASP A 654 0.51 -38.10 13.88
N ARG A 655 -0.29 -37.26 14.49
CA ARG A 655 -0.40 -37.08 15.94
C ARG A 655 -0.87 -38.34 16.69
N ALA A 656 -1.53 -39.27 15.99
CA ALA A 656 -2.01 -40.51 16.59
C ALA A 656 -1.01 -41.69 16.45
N GLN A 657 0.03 -41.54 15.64
CA GLN A 657 0.99 -42.62 15.42
C GLN A 657 2.17 -42.64 16.41
N SER A 658 2.39 -41.56 17.18
CA SER A 658 3.43 -41.53 18.20
C SER A 658 3.00 -42.16 19.55
N GLU A 659 1.72 -42.44 19.75
CA GLU A 659 1.24 -43.07 21.01
C GLU A 659 1.13 -44.62 20.95
N SER A 660 1.39 -45.28 19.79
CA SER A 660 1.32 -46.74 19.67
C SER A 660 2.67 -47.46 19.53
N ALA A 661 3.79 -46.79 19.79
CA ALA A 661 5.14 -47.33 19.63
C ALA A 661 5.79 -47.85 20.90
N ASP A 662 5.04 -48.06 21.99
CA ASP A 662 5.54 -48.68 23.23
C ASP A 662 4.72 -49.95 23.57
N GLU A 663 4.82 -51.00 22.74
CA GLU A 663 4.62 -52.39 23.19
C GLU A 663 5.91 -53.17 23.03
N PRO A 664 6.33 -53.97 24.07
CA PRO A 664 7.64 -54.60 24.07
C PRO A 664 7.69 -55.80 23.14
N SER A 665 8.77 -55.84 22.37
CA SER A 665 9.16 -56.93 21.47
C SER A 665 9.14 -58.29 22.16
N ALA A 666 8.33 -59.22 21.68
CA ALA A 666 8.45 -60.63 21.94
C ALA A 666 9.38 -61.27 20.90
N ASP A 667 10.28 -62.13 21.43
CA ASP A 667 11.37 -62.84 20.83
C ASP A 667 11.02 -63.68 19.57
N PRO A 668 11.95 -63.88 18.65
CA PRO A 668 11.73 -64.72 17.46
C PRO A 668 12.13 -66.17 17.72
N ALA A 669 11.23 -67.13 17.53
CA ALA A 669 11.54 -68.55 17.51
C ALA A 669 11.19 -69.21 16.17
N ALA A 670 12.26 -69.72 15.54
CA ALA A 670 12.42 -70.91 14.72
C ALA A 670 11.75 -71.08 13.34
N PRO A 671 12.42 -71.74 12.41
CA PRO A 671 12.10 -71.77 10.98
C PRO A 671 11.24 -72.98 10.62
N ALA A 672 10.40 -72.86 9.60
CA ALA A 672 9.70 -74.00 9.00
C ALA A 672 9.93 -74.06 7.51
N GLU A 673 10.58 -75.06 7.15
CA GLU A 673 10.41 -76.10 6.10
C GLU A 673 9.94 -75.63 4.71
N VAL A 674 10.84 -75.92 3.79
CA VAL A 674 10.68 -76.06 2.34
C VAL A 674 9.74 -77.19 2.00
N LEU A 675 8.80 -77.07 1.16
CA LEU A 675 8.19 -78.15 0.37
C LEU A 675 8.13 -77.77 -1.10
N ASP A 676 8.68 -78.70 -1.82
CA ASP A 676 8.94 -78.81 -3.26
C ASP A 676 7.72 -78.65 -4.19
N ASP A 677 8.01 -78.13 -5.33
CA ASP A 677 7.31 -78.25 -6.60
C ASP A 677 7.15 -79.69 -7.08
N PRO A 678 6.19 -80.15 -7.90
CA PRO A 678 6.50 -80.13 -9.29
C PRO A 678 5.31 -80.02 -10.29
N ASP A 679 5.71 -79.69 -11.53
CA ASP A 679 5.08 -79.96 -12.83
C ASP A 679 3.87 -79.06 -13.24
N GLY A 680 3.93 -78.43 -14.36
CA GLY A 680 4.38 -78.72 -15.70
C GLY A 680 3.31 -78.24 -16.66
N GLY A 681 3.72 -77.55 -17.72
CA GLY A 681 2.94 -77.64 -18.96
C GLY A 681 2.45 -76.37 -19.61
N ILE A 682 3.29 -75.85 -20.52
CA ILE A 682 3.01 -75.58 -21.96
C ILE A 682 2.07 -74.40 -22.29
N ALA A 683 2.65 -73.43 -22.95
CA ALA A 683 2.05 -72.47 -23.89
C ALA A 683 1.39 -73.21 -25.14
N PRO A 684 0.74 -72.58 -26.11
CA PRO A 684 1.03 -71.26 -26.73
C PRO A 684 -0.18 -70.47 -27.34
N GLU A 685 0.11 -69.24 -27.81
CA GLU A 685 -0.35 -68.58 -29.07
C GLU A 685 -1.84 -68.26 -29.26
N GLU A 686 -2.17 -67.12 -29.63
CA GLU A 686 -2.25 -66.42 -30.88
C GLU A 686 -3.48 -65.46 -30.99
N ASN A 687 -3.20 -64.29 -31.50
CA ASN A 687 -3.93 -63.47 -32.47
C ASN A 687 -5.19 -62.64 -32.11
N ALA A 688 -4.98 -61.38 -32.35
CA ALA A 688 -5.62 -60.52 -33.33
C ALA A 688 -7.09 -60.04 -33.06
N GLN A 689 -7.26 -58.83 -32.76
CA GLN A 689 -7.71 -57.74 -33.68
C GLN A 689 -7.71 -56.39 -32.97
#